data_59995f702ce3e4185bc8956100122c51
#
_entry.id   59995f702ce3e4185bc8956100122c51
#
_cell.length_a   1.000
_cell.length_b   1.000
_cell.length_c   1.000
_cell.angle_alpha   90.00
_cell.angle_beta   90.00
_cell.angle_gamma   90.00
#
_symmetry.space_group_name_H-M   'P 1'
#
loop_
_entity.id
_entity.type
_entity.pdbx_description
1 polymer ?
#
loop_
_entity_poly.entity_id
_entity_poly.type
_entity_poly.pdbx_seq_one_letter_code
_entity_poly.pdbx_strand_id
1 'polypeptide(L)'
;MGKRLSIKGWRFVSLAMWLGLIALAPPAIADNAVRLRILVITTGEIAEDMGFAYIKPFLDEIGVPYDVLNAATEDLTAAVLASSSTGGSCKAEDAGCVGNYNGIILTDADLVPGFTPSEWDILHNYQKNFGVRQAVLSGWPATYSDPQTPYGVYLDYGLVYSSSGTDYEGRWTVPASYGMEVFEYVNRANPFPITDFAFAANPRNDARALRDGSVPRVEPLLRTQNGEALLSIVRYMVAPQIQPVREVMISTITNAGFLVHSKVLAYEFINWVTHGVFVGARFVHMAVHVDDLFLPNPVWDTAVKAINPANTYRLNSVDVNNAVSKQAAFRAAHPAAGAFKLDFAFNGAGAVVDPKAVRLTANFADDLVRAVVVNKRNFRFINHTFTHAAMDKAGVRADAPCDYATFTSAADIRAEILKNRMVWGLLGLPDRSENNRVLVSGAHSGLKDRRCTDNPALHRDMFNVQADDTAFDGGGANPLFLEAAANTGVAYLAADSSQRAQNVEQYIAQYEDHSPMDRLMLPRWPTNIFYNVTNPAQLEDEYDHIYHGRFVNSGQNPCEIAGALCSRRSYAEILAVEADVALRHMLTFNRWPHFFHQTNLARYDESGNTLQFDWLNAVFTEYEQLLTLPVKNLPYYLIGDQTAARLNLKSAAIHATWDRETNQVMLFANKAILNLPVTGISGGELYGGQFIREVAVDNMPKAFPVDRALSQ
;
A
#
# COMPACT_ATOMS: atom_id res chain seq x y z
N MET A 1 -63.27 -40.42 -57.71
CA MET A 1 -63.85 -41.22 -56.66
C MET A 1 -63.20 -40.83 -55.32
N GLY A 2 -63.90 -40.06 -54.55
CA GLY A 2 -63.46 -39.49 -53.35
C GLY A 2 -63.78 -40.38 -52.12
N LYS A 3 -63.09 -40.15 -51.07
CA LYS A 3 -63.61 -40.34 -49.69
C LYS A 3 -62.98 -39.31 -48.75
N ARG A 4 -63.82 -38.45 -48.24
CA ARG A 4 -63.51 -37.54 -47.14
C ARG A 4 -63.40 -38.40 -45.87
N LEU A 5 -62.38 -38.16 -45.03
CA LEU A 5 -62.34 -38.57 -43.63
C LEU A 5 -62.30 -37.31 -42.77
N SER A 6 -63.32 -37.26 -41.93
CA SER A 6 -63.49 -36.29 -40.84
C SER A 6 -62.57 -36.61 -39.69
N ILE A 7 -61.79 -35.64 -39.19
CA ILE A 7 -61.07 -35.75 -37.94
C ILE A 7 -61.67 -34.81 -36.91
N LYS A 8 -62.11 -35.40 -35.82
CA LYS A 8 -62.73 -34.73 -34.66
C LYS A 8 -61.69 -33.92 -33.92
N GLY A 9 -62.16 -32.76 -33.45
CA GLY A 9 -61.37 -31.80 -32.69
C GLY A 9 -60.83 -32.34 -31.35
N TRP A 10 -59.60 -32.00 -31.09
CA TRP A 10 -59.03 -32.06 -29.79
C TRP A 10 -58.96 -30.64 -29.20
N ARG A 11 -59.62 -30.50 -28.06
CA ARG A 11 -59.52 -29.28 -27.23
C ARG A 11 -58.17 -29.29 -26.55
N PHE A 12 -57.33 -28.29 -26.86
CA PHE A 12 -56.14 -27.99 -26.07
C PHE A 12 -56.59 -27.26 -24.79
N VAL A 13 -56.39 -27.89 -23.63
CA VAL A 13 -56.43 -27.26 -22.35
C VAL A 13 -55.08 -26.54 -22.13
N SER A 14 -55.08 -25.23 -22.19
CA SER A 14 -53.90 -24.43 -21.87
C SER A 14 -53.71 -24.46 -20.35
N LEU A 15 -52.76 -25.22 -19.88
CA LEU A 15 -52.27 -25.18 -18.51
C LEU A 15 -51.33 -23.97 -18.40
N ALA A 16 -51.82 -22.84 -17.94
CA ALA A 16 -51.00 -21.68 -17.58
C ALA A 16 -50.18 -22.04 -16.34
N MET A 17 -48.89 -22.36 -16.54
CA MET A 17 -47.90 -22.51 -15.49
C MET A 17 -47.55 -21.13 -14.97
N TRP A 18 -48.12 -20.73 -13.84
CA TRP A 18 -47.66 -19.61 -13.05
C TRP A 18 -46.32 -20.00 -12.44
N LEU A 19 -45.21 -19.60 -13.08
CA LEU A 19 -43.92 -19.50 -12.43
C LEU A 19 -43.98 -18.34 -11.43
N GLY A 20 -44.35 -18.66 -10.20
CA GLY A 20 -44.18 -17.75 -9.08
C GLY A 20 -42.66 -17.47 -8.96
N LEU A 21 -42.27 -16.24 -9.29
CA LEU A 21 -41.02 -15.69 -8.80
C LEU A 21 -41.13 -15.69 -7.27
N ILE A 22 -40.57 -16.71 -6.64
CA ILE A 22 -40.23 -16.63 -5.23
C ILE A 22 -39.09 -15.61 -5.17
N ALA A 23 -39.44 -14.33 -4.93
CA ALA A 23 -38.48 -13.37 -4.44
C ALA A 23 -37.94 -13.99 -3.13
N LEU A 24 -36.76 -14.55 -3.16
CA LEU A 24 -36.03 -14.93 -1.96
C LEU A 24 -35.89 -13.64 -1.16
N ALA A 25 -36.69 -13.50 -0.11
CA ALA A 25 -36.47 -12.46 0.87
C ALA A 25 -35.01 -12.58 1.33
N PRO A 26 -34.28 -11.46 1.44
CA PRO A 26 -32.96 -11.51 2.03
C PRO A 26 -33.07 -12.22 3.39
N PRO A 27 -32.08 -13.05 3.76
CA PRO A 27 -32.12 -13.71 5.06
C PRO A 27 -32.32 -12.66 6.15
N ALA A 28 -33.17 -12.96 7.12
CA ALA A 28 -33.40 -12.08 8.26
C ALA A 28 -32.05 -11.83 8.94
N ILE A 29 -31.66 -10.56 9.06
CA ILE A 29 -30.45 -10.17 9.77
C ILE A 29 -30.79 -10.17 11.26
N ALA A 30 -29.93 -10.82 12.06
CA ALA A 30 -30.12 -10.94 13.51
C ALA A 30 -29.98 -9.58 14.22
N ASP A 31 -30.50 -9.51 15.45
CA ASP A 31 -30.56 -8.28 16.25
C ASP A 31 -29.18 -7.74 16.71
N ASN A 32 -28.06 -8.44 16.42
CA ASN A 32 -26.69 -8.09 16.78
C ASN A 32 -25.76 -8.04 15.56
N ALA A 33 -26.22 -7.49 14.46
CA ALA A 33 -25.45 -7.38 13.24
C ALA A 33 -24.80 -6.00 13.11
N VAL A 34 -23.57 -5.98 12.56
CA VAL A 34 -22.82 -4.75 12.26
C VAL A 34 -22.28 -4.77 10.83
N ARG A 35 -22.27 -3.64 10.16
CA ARG A 35 -21.63 -3.52 8.84
C ARG A 35 -20.12 -3.47 9.01
N LEU A 36 -19.39 -4.14 8.12
CA LEU A 36 -17.92 -4.14 8.11
C LEU A 36 -17.42 -2.82 7.52
N ARG A 37 -17.52 -1.76 8.30
CA ARG A 37 -17.12 -0.40 7.97
C ARG A 37 -16.64 0.32 9.22
N ILE A 38 -15.65 1.17 9.10
CA ILE A 38 -15.14 1.99 10.20
C ILE A 38 -15.72 3.41 10.12
N LEU A 39 -16.08 3.99 11.25
CA LEU A 39 -16.33 5.42 11.37
C LEU A 39 -15.04 6.09 11.90
N VAL A 40 -14.46 6.99 11.11
CA VAL A 40 -13.37 7.86 11.52
C VAL A 40 -13.97 9.20 11.94
N ILE A 41 -13.72 9.60 13.18
CA ILE A 41 -14.23 10.87 13.73
C ILE A 41 -13.05 11.82 13.87
N THR A 42 -13.15 12.93 13.15
CA THR A 42 -12.17 14.02 13.08
C THR A 42 -12.65 15.26 13.81
N THR A 43 -11.79 16.26 13.96
CA THR A 43 -12.16 17.58 14.48
C THR A 43 -11.43 18.68 13.71
N GLY A 44 -11.97 19.91 13.71
CA GLY A 44 -11.37 21.02 12.99
C GLY A 44 -11.39 20.87 11.46
N GLU A 45 -10.38 21.41 10.80
CA GLU A 45 -10.23 21.29 9.34
C GLU A 45 -9.63 19.93 8.98
N ILE A 46 -10.38 19.12 8.23
CA ILE A 46 -9.97 17.73 7.86
C ILE A 46 -8.58 17.69 7.18
N ALA A 47 -8.26 18.71 6.39
CA ALA A 47 -6.96 18.79 5.70
C ALA A 47 -5.78 19.01 6.67
N GLU A 48 -6.04 19.52 7.86
CA GLU A 48 -5.06 19.80 8.91
C GLU A 48 -5.06 18.74 10.02
N ASP A 49 -6.03 17.82 10.01
CA ASP A 49 -6.13 16.72 10.99
C ASP A 49 -5.00 15.69 10.78
N MET A 50 -3.97 15.77 11.60
CA MET A 50 -2.81 14.87 11.53
C MET A 50 -3.16 13.40 11.77
N GLY A 51 -4.13 13.13 12.63
CA GLY A 51 -4.61 11.77 12.90
C GLY A 51 -5.32 11.17 11.69
N PHE A 52 -6.14 11.96 10.98
CA PHE A 52 -6.76 11.52 9.74
C PHE A 52 -5.74 11.35 8.61
N ALA A 53 -4.84 12.32 8.43
CA ALA A 53 -3.74 12.21 7.46
C ALA A 53 -2.86 10.98 7.71
N TYR A 54 -2.72 10.57 8.96
CA TYR A 54 -1.99 9.38 9.38
C TYR A 54 -2.73 8.08 9.03
N ILE A 55 -4.01 7.92 9.45
CA ILE A 55 -4.69 6.63 9.35
C ILE A 55 -5.28 6.33 7.96
N LYS A 56 -5.68 7.38 7.24
CA LYS A 56 -6.33 7.26 5.91
C LYS A 56 -5.55 6.44 4.90
N PRO A 57 -4.22 6.65 4.70
CA PRO A 57 -3.44 5.85 3.75
C PRO A 57 -3.48 4.34 4.04
N PHE A 58 -3.54 3.95 5.31
CA PHE A 58 -3.63 2.54 5.70
C PHE A 58 -5.01 1.95 5.42
N LEU A 59 -6.08 2.69 5.72
CA LEU A 59 -7.45 2.27 5.37
C LEU A 59 -7.60 2.07 3.86
N ASP A 60 -7.07 3.01 3.08
CA ASP A 60 -7.09 2.97 1.61
C ASP A 60 -6.27 1.81 1.04
N GLU A 61 -5.06 1.57 1.55
CA GLU A 61 -4.16 0.51 1.04
C GLU A 61 -4.63 -0.89 1.41
N ILE A 62 -5.11 -1.08 2.65
CA ILE A 62 -5.70 -2.33 3.11
C ILE A 62 -7.04 -2.59 2.40
N GLY A 63 -7.77 -1.52 2.03
CA GLY A 63 -9.07 -1.61 1.37
C GLY A 63 -10.24 -1.71 2.35
N VAL A 64 -10.08 -1.19 3.58
CA VAL A 64 -11.15 -1.17 4.58
C VAL A 64 -12.14 -0.07 4.24
N PRO A 65 -13.46 -0.36 4.10
CA PRO A 65 -14.46 0.66 3.94
C PRO A 65 -14.58 1.54 5.19
N TYR A 66 -14.65 2.85 5.01
CA TYR A 66 -14.83 3.79 6.11
C TYR A 66 -15.67 5.00 5.69
N ASP A 67 -16.24 5.67 6.68
CA ASP A 67 -16.84 6.99 6.55
C ASP A 67 -16.13 7.95 7.51
N VAL A 68 -16.20 9.24 7.21
CA VAL A 68 -15.60 10.30 8.04
C VAL A 68 -16.72 11.18 8.56
N LEU A 69 -16.67 11.52 9.84
CA LEU A 69 -17.55 12.50 10.48
C LEU A 69 -16.69 13.55 11.17
N ASN A 70 -16.90 14.81 10.84
CA ASN A 70 -16.21 15.92 11.47
C ASN A 70 -17.01 16.42 12.68
N ALA A 71 -16.56 16.08 13.88
CA ALA A 71 -17.23 16.43 15.13
C ALA A 71 -17.38 17.94 15.38
N ALA A 72 -16.62 18.78 14.69
CA ALA A 72 -16.73 20.25 14.82
C ALA A 72 -17.86 20.84 13.96
N THR A 73 -18.32 20.13 12.92
CA THR A 73 -19.25 20.67 11.93
C THR A 73 -20.47 19.78 11.65
N GLU A 74 -20.45 18.53 12.12
CA GLU A 74 -21.48 17.53 11.86
C GLU A 74 -21.98 16.91 13.17
N ASP A 75 -23.32 16.81 13.32
CA ASP A 75 -23.94 16.21 14.50
C ASP A 75 -23.86 14.68 14.46
N LEU A 76 -23.43 14.05 15.54
CA LEU A 76 -23.53 12.61 15.70
C LEU A 76 -24.92 12.23 16.19
N THR A 77 -25.68 11.58 15.33
CA THR A 77 -27.05 11.12 15.66
C THR A 77 -27.11 9.58 15.70
N ALA A 78 -28.12 9.03 16.35
CA ALA A 78 -28.37 7.59 16.34
C ALA A 78 -28.56 7.05 14.91
N ALA A 79 -29.09 7.85 13.99
CA ALA A 79 -29.28 7.47 12.59
C ALA A 79 -27.96 7.32 11.81
N VAL A 80 -26.93 8.06 12.17
CA VAL A 80 -25.57 7.88 11.63
C VAL A 80 -25.02 6.51 12.04
N LEU A 81 -25.24 6.11 13.28
CA LEU A 81 -24.64 4.91 13.85
C LEU A 81 -25.42 3.62 13.58
N ALA A 82 -26.73 3.67 13.42
CA ALA A 82 -27.54 2.48 13.22
C ALA A 82 -28.72 2.71 12.26
N SER A 83 -29.08 1.68 11.52
CA SER A 83 -30.19 1.69 10.57
C SER A 83 -30.95 0.36 10.57
N SER A 84 -32.26 0.39 10.24
CA SER A 84 -32.99 -0.85 10.10
C SER A 84 -32.50 -1.69 8.91
N SER A 85 -32.67 -3.00 8.97
CA SER A 85 -32.33 -3.90 7.88
C SER A 85 -33.06 -3.59 6.56
N THR A 86 -34.18 -2.88 6.64
CA THR A 86 -34.99 -2.45 5.50
C THR A 86 -34.73 -1.01 5.07
N GLY A 87 -33.79 -0.31 5.72
CA GLY A 87 -33.47 1.10 5.54
C GLY A 87 -34.28 1.99 6.52
N GLY A 88 -33.70 3.14 6.86
CA GLY A 88 -34.24 4.05 7.86
C GLY A 88 -33.55 3.95 9.22
N SER A 89 -33.71 5.01 10.05
CA SER A 89 -33.12 5.05 11.40
C SER A 89 -33.81 4.07 12.35
N CYS A 90 -33.03 3.46 13.23
CA CYS A 90 -33.56 2.61 14.31
C CYS A 90 -32.75 2.84 15.59
N LYS A 91 -33.31 2.41 16.71
CA LYS A 91 -32.59 2.32 17.97
C LYS A 91 -32.01 0.92 18.11
N ALA A 92 -30.91 0.82 18.84
CA ALA A 92 -30.22 -0.47 19.02
C ALA A 92 -31.07 -1.56 19.66
N GLU A 93 -32.07 -1.17 20.47
CA GLU A 93 -33.05 -2.09 21.08
C GLU A 93 -34.18 -2.53 20.12
N ASP A 94 -34.27 -1.96 18.91
CA ASP A 94 -35.31 -2.30 17.95
C ASP A 94 -34.91 -3.57 17.18
N ALA A 95 -35.81 -4.55 17.08
CA ALA A 95 -35.56 -5.78 16.32
C ALA A 95 -35.21 -5.48 14.85
N GLY A 96 -34.17 -6.11 14.33
CA GLY A 96 -33.69 -5.89 12.96
C GLY A 96 -32.88 -4.60 12.77
N CYS A 97 -32.48 -3.94 13.83
CA CYS A 97 -31.54 -2.83 13.78
C CYS A 97 -30.12 -3.31 13.55
N VAL A 98 -29.41 -2.69 12.60
CA VAL A 98 -28.04 -3.03 12.21
C VAL A 98 -27.12 -1.86 12.53
N GLY A 99 -26.03 -2.12 13.23
CA GLY A 99 -24.96 -1.15 13.42
C GLY A 99 -24.28 -0.81 12.08
N ASN A 100 -24.11 0.46 11.79
CA ASN A 100 -23.52 0.90 10.52
C ASN A 100 -22.00 0.73 10.50
N TYR A 101 -21.36 0.55 11.65
CA TYR A 101 -19.91 0.45 11.80
C TYR A 101 -19.53 -0.68 12.77
N ASN A 102 -18.53 -1.47 12.41
CA ASN A 102 -17.94 -2.46 13.31
C ASN A 102 -16.71 -1.95 14.09
N GLY A 103 -16.32 -0.71 13.86
CA GLY A 103 -15.20 -0.06 14.53
C GLY A 103 -15.29 1.46 14.47
N ILE A 104 -14.73 2.13 15.48
CA ILE A 104 -14.68 3.58 15.59
C ILE A 104 -13.23 4.00 15.81
N ILE A 105 -12.77 5.02 15.09
CA ILE A 105 -11.45 5.63 15.26
C ILE A 105 -11.64 7.12 15.53
N LEU A 106 -11.13 7.61 16.67
CA LEU A 106 -11.02 9.03 16.96
C LEU A 106 -9.61 9.49 16.60
N THR A 107 -9.49 10.56 15.85
CA THR A 107 -8.18 11.14 15.50
C THR A 107 -7.52 11.79 16.70
N ASP A 108 -8.32 12.35 17.63
CA ASP A 108 -7.87 12.89 18.91
C ASP A 108 -8.77 12.42 20.06
N ALA A 109 -8.22 12.43 21.29
CA ALA A 109 -8.90 11.88 22.48
C ALA A 109 -10.11 12.69 22.92
N ASP A 110 -10.11 14.00 22.72
CA ASP A 110 -11.11 14.91 23.24
C ASP A 110 -11.99 15.55 22.17
N LEU A 111 -11.60 15.48 20.89
CA LEU A 111 -12.30 16.05 19.75
C LEU A 111 -12.71 17.54 20.01
N VAL A 112 -11.77 18.37 20.39
CA VAL A 112 -12.03 19.80 20.67
C VAL A 112 -11.64 20.68 19.49
N PRO A 113 -12.58 21.47 18.91
CA PRO A 113 -14.02 21.51 19.17
C PRO A 113 -14.72 20.25 18.69
N GLY A 114 -15.75 19.78 19.37
CA GLY A 114 -16.35 18.50 19.02
C GLY A 114 -17.66 18.20 19.76
N PHE A 115 -17.87 16.95 20.09
CA PHE A 115 -19.14 16.44 20.57
C PHE A 115 -19.66 17.07 21.85
N THR A 116 -20.97 17.34 21.85
CA THR A 116 -21.73 17.65 23.04
C THR A 116 -21.84 16.41 23.97
N PRO A 117 -22.19 16.61 25.26
CA PRO A 117 -22.48 15.51 26.16
C PRO A 117 -23.50 14.48 25.64
N SER A 118 -24.53 14.93 24.91
CA SER A 118 -25.54 14.02 24.33
C SER A 118 -24.99 13.17 23.19
N GLU A 119 -24.06 13.69 22.41
CA GLU A 119 -23.41 12.94 21.33
C GLU A 119 -22.46 11.88 21.89
N TRP A 120 -21.73 12.19 22.96
CA TRP A 120 -20.97 11.19 23.69
C TRP A 120 -21.86 10.07 24.25
N ASP A 121 -23.03 10.40 24.81
CA ASP A 121 -24.00 9.40 25.26
C ASP A 121 -24.48 8.52 24.09
N ILE A 122 -24.76 9.10 22.92
CA ILE A 122 -25.15 8.38 21.70
C ILE A 122 -24.03 7.41 21.27
N LEU A 123 -22.78 7.87 21.22
CA LEU A 123 -21.62 7.07 20.85
C LEU A 123 -21.40 5.92 21.85
N HIS A 124 -21.40 6.21 23.15
CA HIS A 124 -21.19 5.20 24.18
C HIS A 124 -22.30 4.15 24.21
N ASN A 125 -23.56 4.56 24.01
CA ASN A 125 -24.68 3.62 23.90
C ASN A 125 -24.55 2.72 22.67
N TYR A 126 -24.13 3.27 21.52
CA TYR A 126 -23.85 2.47 20.34
C TYR A 126 -22.77 1.42 20.59
N GLN A 127 -21.64 1.82 21.15
CA GLN A 127 -20.55 0.92 21.50
C GLN A 127 -21.02 -0.21 22.42
N LYS A 128 -21.80 0.13 23.45
CA LYS A 128 -22.35 -0.81 24.43
C LYS A 128 -23.33 -1.80 23.81
N ASN A 129 -24.26 -1.31 22.97
CA ASN A 129 -25.34 -2.11 22.42
C ASN A 129 -24.88 -3.04 21.28
N PHE A 130 -23.93 -2.57 20.47
CA PHE A 130 -23.38 -3.35 19.35
C PHE A 130 -22.02 -3.98 19.64
N GLY A 131 -21.46 -3.83 20.87
CA GLY A 131 -20.14 -4.36 21.22
C GLY A 131 -19.02 -3.79 20.32
N VAL A 132 -19.12 -2.53 19.90
CA VAL A 132 -18.17 -1.89 18.98
C VAL A 132 -17.03 -1.27 19.76
N ARG A 133 -15.80 -1.57 19.35
CA ARG A 133 -14.57 -1.02 19.92
C ARG A 133 -14.21 0.33 19.32
N GLN A 134 -13.45 1.10 20.09
CA GLN A 134 -12.95 2.42 19.71
C GLN A 134 -11.43 2.46 19.83
N ALA A 135 -10.75 3.08 18.87
CA ALA A 135 -9.36 3.47 18.99
C ALA A 135 -9.23 5.00 19.03
N VAL A 136 -8.28 5.48 19.83
CA VAL A 136 -7.88 6.88 19.90
C VAL A 136 -6.44 6.97 19.45
N LEU A 137 -6.19 7.67 18.35
CA LEU A 137 -4.89 7.69 17.68
C LEU A 137 -3.85 8.48 18.45
N SER A 138 -4.26 9.57 19.10
CA SER A 138 -3.41 10.40 19.93
C SER A 138 -4.25 11.06 21.01
N GLY A 139 -3.69 11.24 22.22
CA GLY A 139 -4.44 11.89 23.25
C GLY A 139 -3.63 12.32 24.46
N TRP A 140 -4.08 13.41 25.08
CA TRP A 140 -3.59 13.88 26.36
C TRP A 140 -4.19 13.05 27.49
N PRO A 141 -3.40 12.39 28.35
CA PRO A 141 -3.93 11.41 29.31
C PRO A 141 -4.66 12.01 30.51
N ALA A 142 -4.42 13.26 30.84
CA ALA A 142 -4.75 13.79 32.18
C ALA A 142 -5.90 14.80 32.26
N THR A 143 -6.51 15.17 31.14
CA THR A 143 -7.31 16.40 31.10
C THR A 143 -8.70 16.29 31.70
N TYR A 144 -9.18 15.08 31.99
CA TYR A 144 -10.61 14.87 32.21
C TYR A 144 -10.94 14.34 33.59
N SER A 145 -10.02 14.46 34.52
CA SER A 145 -10.27 14.18 35.94
C SER A 145 -11.01 15.31 36.68
N ASP A 146 -11.17 16.49 36.06
CA ASP A 146 -11.89 17.59 36.66
C ASP A 146 -13.42 17.41 36.46
N PRO A 147 -14.17 17.19 37.58
CA PRO A 147 -15.62 17.07 37.52
C PRO A 147 -16.35 18.34 37.02
N GLN A 148 -15.63 19.45 36.94
CA GLN A 148 -16.18 20.74 36.54
C GLN A 148 -16.06 21.02 35.06
N THR A 149 -15.25 20.22 34.29
CA THR A 149 -15.25 20.29 32.87
C THR A 149 -16.45 19.51 32.30
N PRO A 150 -17.15 20.02 31.28
CA PRO A 150 -18.30 19.33 30.68
C PRO A 150 -17.96 17.93 30.19
N TYR A 151 -16.70 17.67 29.88
CA TYR A 151 -16.20 16.42 29.30
C TYR A 151 -15.63 15.43 30.35
N GLY A 152 -15.27 15.86 31.55
CA GLY A 152 -14.63 15.01 32.57
C GLY A 152 -15.44 13.80 33.03
N VAL A 153 -16.75 13.78 32.73
CA VAL A 153 -17.66 12.67 33.04
C VAL A 153 -17.81 11.71 31.85
N TYR A 154 -17.38 12.11 30.64
CA TYR A 154 -17.55 11.38 29.40
C TYR A 154 -16.26 10.76 28.88
N LEU A 155 -15.12 11.42 29.11
CA LEU A 155 -13.83 11.13 28.45
C LEU A 155 -12.73 10.64 29.40
N ASP A 156 -13.09 10.10 30.57
CA ASP A 156 -12.12 9.56 31.51
C ASP A 156 -11.60 8.21 31.02
N TYR A 157 -10.36 8.20 30.55
CA TYR A 157 -9.65 6.97 30.14
C TYR A 157 -8.95 6.26 31.32
N GLY A 158 -9.13 6.71 32.56
CA GLY A 158 -8.49 6.11 33.73
C GLY A 158 -6.97 6.27 33.78
N LEU A 159 -6.43 7.24 33.04
CA LEU A 159 -5.01 7.56 32.98
C LEU A 159 -4.71 8.88 33.74
N VAL A 160 -3.53 8.95 34.33
CA VAL A 160 -3.00 10.17 34.96
C VAL A 160 -1.66 10.48 34.30
N TYR A 161 -1.50 11.73 33.86
CA TYR A 161 -0.25 12.21 33.31
C TYR A 161 0.90 12.01 34.33
N SER A 162 2.04 11.54 33.87
CA SER A 162 3.25 11.34 34.66
C SER A 162 4.39 12.22 34.16
N SER A 163 4.73 12.06 32.89
CA SER A 163 5.83 12.79 32.25
C SER A 163 5.59 12.97 30.77
N SER A 164 6.38 13.81 30.12
CA SER A 164 6.40 13.95 28.67
C SER A 164 7.83 14.08 28.17
N GLY A 165 8.06 13.67 26.94
CA GLY A 165 9.37 13.76 26.31
C GLY A 165 9.38 13.17 24.92
N THR A 166 10.56 13.19 24.33
CA THR A 166 10.84 12.59 23.01
C THR A 166 11.78 11.39 23.19
N ASP A 167 11.87 10.55 22.15
CA ASP A 167 12.86 9.48 22.06
C ASP A 167 12.74 8.42 23.18
N TYR A 168 11.52 7.94 23.43
CA TYR A 168 11.31 6.84 24.36
C TYR A 168 11.66 5.49 23.71
N GLU A 169 12.25 4.60 24.53
CA GLU A 169 12.31 3.18 24.25
C GLU A 169 11.05 2.47 24.80
N GLY A 170 10.12 2.17 23.90
CA GLY A 170 8.91 1.44 24.26
C GLY A 170 9.17 -0.02 24.56
N ARG A 171 8.54 -0.56 25.62
CA ARG A 171 8.59 -1.97 25.98
C ARG A 171 7.19 -2.57 25.94
N TRP A 172 7.04 -3.63 25.17
CA TRP A 172 5.78 -4.33 25.02
C TRP A 172 5.44 -5.13 26.27
N THR A 173 4.23 -4.91 26.79
CA THR A 173 3.66 -5.67 27.91
C THR A 173 2.26 -6.10 27.49
N VAL A 174 2.14 -7.25 26.82
CA VAL A 174 0.82 -7.76 26.43
C VAL A 174 0.19 -8.45 27.62
N PRO A 175 -0.95 -7.96 28.15
CA PRO A 175 -1.65 -8.58 29.24
C PRO A 175 -2.08 -10.02 28.91
N ALA A 176 -2.03 -10.91 29.86
CA ALA A 176 -2.44 -12.30 29.68
C ALA A 176 -3.92 -12.46 29.24
N SER A 177 -4.75 -11.45 29.56
CA SER A 177 -6.17 -11.37 29.17
C SER A 177 -6.40 -11.25 27.67
N TYR A 178 -5.39 -10.77 26.91
CA TYR A 178 -5.44 -10.62 25.44
C TYR A 178 -4.62 -11.69 24.72
N GLY A 179 -3.82 -12.48 25.43
CA GLY A 179 -3.00 -13.51 24.81
C GLY A 179 -2.09 -12.97 23.70
N MET A 180 -2.15 -13.62 22.53
CA MET A 180 -1.39 -13.21 21.35
C MET A 180 -2.19 -12.31 20.38
N GLU A 181 -3.43 -11.93 20.72
CA GLU A 181 -4.35 -11.27 19.79
C GLU A 181 -3.93 -9.84 19.39
N VAL A 182 -3.16 -9.15 20.25
CA VAL A 182 -2.80 -7.73 20.05
C VAL A 182 -1.33 -7.62 19.66
N PHE A 183 -1.04 -6.92 18.58
CA PHE A 183 0.33 -6.70 18.09
C PHE A 183 1.15 -7.98 17.88
N GLU A 184 0.53 -9.06 17.44
CA GLU A 184 1.21 -10.33 17.20
C GLU A 184 2.31 -10.22 16.13
N TYR A 185 2.12 -9.32 15.19
CA TYR A 185 3.01 -9.09 14.06
C TYR A 185 4.26 -8.25 14.39
N VAL A 186 4.35 -7.63 15.56
CA VAL A 186 5.53 -6.86 15.96
C VAL A 186 6.60 -7.74 16.60
N ASN A 187 7.85 -7.36 16.41
CA ASN A 187 8.97 -8.01 17.08
C ASN A 187 9.09 -7.49 18.52
N ARG A 188 8.46 -8.18 19.45
CA ARG A 188 8.42 -7.78 20.87
C ARG A 188 9.73 -8.03 21.63
N ALA A 189 10.70 -8.71 21.01
CA ALA A 189 12.00 -8.97 21.63
C ALA A 189 12.88 -7.72 21.68
N ASN A 190 12.63 -6.77 20.78
CA ASN A 190 13.37 -5.52 20.67
C ASN A 190 12.66 -4.36 21.36
N PRO A 191 13.40 -3.36 21.88
CA PRO A 191 12.82 -2.09 22.25
C PRO A 191 12.13 -1.45 21.03
N PHE A 192 10.96 -0.84 21.28
CA PHE A 192 10.20 -0.16 20.24
C PHE A 192 10.53 1.34 20.25
N PRO A 193 11.15 1.89 19.19
CA PRO A 193 11.58 3.28 19.21
C PRO A 193 10.39 4.21 19.02
N ILE A 194 10.23 5.18 19.91
CA ILE A 194 9.29 6.31 19.81
C ILE A 194 10.13 7.55 19.55
N THR A 195 10.14 8.02 18.30
CA THR A 195 11.06 9.06 17.80
C THR A 195 10.47 10.47 17.81
N ASP A 196 9.33 10.66 18.44
CA ASP A 196 8.67 11.96 18.58
C ASP A 196 8.06 12.07 19.98
N PHE A 197 7.34 13.15 20.19
CA PHE A 197 6.76 13.50 21.47
C PHE A 197 5.73 12.48 21.95
N ALA A 198 5.74 12.16 23.22
CA ALA A 198 4.75 11.33 23.88
C ALA A 198 4.46 11.79 25.29
N PHE A 199 3.24 11.52 25.75
CA PHE A 199 2.80 11.71 27.12
C PHE A 199 2.80 10.37 27.84
N ALA A 200 3.76 10.15 28.71
CA ALA A 200 3.76 8.97 29.57
C ALA A 200 2.73 9.12 30.69
N ALA A 201 1.99 8.07 30.97
CA ALA A 201 0.87 8.09 31.91
C ALA A 201 0.90 6.90 32.89
N ASN A 202 0.27 7.03 34.02
CA ASN A 202 0.03 5.93 34.93
C ASN A 202 -1.46 5.58 34.99
N PRO A 203 -1.81 4.28 35.12
CA PRO A 203 -3.18 3.91 35.43
C PRO A 203 -3.61 4.56 36.76
N ARG A 204 -4.82 5.11 36.77
CA ARG A 204 -5.38 5.72 37.96
C ARG A 204 -5.80 4.66 39.00
N ASN A 205 -5.59 4.94 40.25
CA ASN A 205 -5.86 3.99 41.34
C ASN A 205 -7.28 4.14 41.94
N ASP A 206 -8.01 5.21 41.64
CA ASP A 206 -9.36 5.44 42.12
C ASP A 206 -10.41 4.83 41.20
N ALA A 207 -11.48 4.30 41.81
CA ALA A 207 -12.57 3.65 41.08
C ALA A 207 -13.70 4.67 40.76
N ARG A 208 -13.34 5.81 40.17
CA ARG A 208 -14.32 6.84 39.81
C ARG A 208 -15.23 6.36 38.68
N ALA A 209 -16.54 6.37 38.90
CA ALA A 209 -17.53 6.03 37.91
C ALA A 209 -17.79 7.21 36.97
N LEU A 210 -17.97 6.89 35.69
CA LEU A 210 -18.49 7.79 34.68
C LEU A 210 -20.00 7.99 34.82
N ARG A 211 -20.59 8.86 34.00
CA ARG A 211 -22.03 9.14 34.01
C ARG A 211 -22.88 7.90 33.77
N ASP A 212 -22.45 6.97 32.95
CA ASP A 212 -23.12 5.69 32.67
C ASP A 212 -22.91 4.63 33.77
N GLY A 213 -22.25 4.98 34.86
CA GLY A 213 -21.93 4.09 35.97
C GLY A 213 -20.72 3.18 35.73
N SER A 214 -20.09 3.26 34.56
CA SER A 214 -18.91 2.46 34.27
C SER A 214 -17.65 3.04 34.90
N VAL A 215 -16.69 2.15 35.21
CA VAL A 215 -15.37 2.50 35.77
C VAL A 215 -14.29 2.04 34.81
N PRO A 216 -13.39 2.93 34.37
CA PRO A 216 -12.30 2.55 33.49
C PRO A 216 -11.26 1.70 34.23
N ARG A 217 -10.82 0.63 33.59
CA ARG A 217 -9.68 -0.21 33.98
C ARG A 217 -8.66 -0.22 32.87
N VAL A 218 -7.46 0.24 33.17
CA VAL A 218 -6.38 0.42 32.21
C VAL A 218 -5.46 -0.80 32.17
N GLU A 219 -5.22 -1.32 30.98
CA GLU A 219 -4.26 -2.38 30.70
C GLU A 219 -3.22 -1.85 29.71
N PRO A 220 -2.04 -1.41 30.17
CA PRO A 220 -1.00 -0.93 29.26
C PRO A 220 -0.44 -2.04 28.37
N LEU A 221 -0.29 -1.73 27.08
CA LEU A 221 0.29 -2.59 26.07
C LEU A 221 1.74 -2.21 25.76
N LEU A 222 2.04 -0.90 25.76
CA LEU A 222 3.36 -0.35 25.54
C LEU A 222 3.71 0.58 26.68
N ARG A 223 4.91 0.43 27.25
CA ARG A 223 5.38 1.22 28.38
C ARG A 223 6.73 1.86 28.07
N THR A 224 7.02 2.97 28.73
CA THR A 224 8.38 3.51 28.78
C THR A 224 9.32 2.54 29.53
N GLN A 225 10.61 2.78 29.44
CA GLN A 225 11.62 2.05 30.22
C GLN A 225 11.39 2.19 31.74
N ASN A 226 10.68 3.22 32.19
CA ASN A 226 10.34 3.45 33.60
C ASN A 226 9.00 2.78 34.00
N GLY A 227 8.32 2.15 33.09
CA GLY A 227 7.06 1.42 33.32
C GLY A 227 5.78 2.21 33.13
N GLU A 228 5.85 3.48 32.74
CA GLU A 228 4.70 4.33 32.44
C GLU A 228 4.05 3.90 31.13
N ALA A 229 2.73 4.02 31.02
CA ALA A 229 1.96 3.64 29.83
C ALA A 229 2.11 4.66 28.69
N LEU A 230 2.24 4.16 27.45
CA LEU A 230 2.24 4.93 26.20
C LEU A 230 1.09 4.51 25.27
N LEU A 231 0.69 3.24 25.35
CA LEU A 231 -0.45 2.68 24.62
C LEU A 231 -1.17 1.74 25.57
N SER A 232 -2.49 1.86 25.66
CA SER A 232 -3.28 1.08 26.62
C SER A 232 -4.62 0.65 26.03
N ILE A 233 -5.15 -0.46 26.53
CA ILE A 233 -6.57 -0.79 26.42
C ILE A 233 -7.26 -0.36 27.70
N VAL A 234 -8.39 0.32 27.55
CA VAL A 234 -9.24 0.75 28.65
C VAL A 234 -10.54 -0.04 28.57
N ARG A 235 -10.83 -0.82 29.62
CA ARG A 235 -12.07 -1.56 29.78
C ARG A 235 -13.00 -0.83 30.72
N TYR A 236 -14.19 -0.50 30.29
CA TYR A 236 -15.20 0.17 31.10
C TYR A 236 -16.11 -0.89 31.74
N MET A 237 -16.02 -0.99 33.05
CA MET A 237 -16.68 -2.05 33.84
C MET A 237 -17.87 -1.49 34.60
N VAL A 238 -18.99 -2.21 34.60
CA VAL A 238 -20.17 -1.90 35.44
C VAL A 238 -20.43 -3.07 36.38
N ALA A 239 -20.29 -2.86 37.68
CA ALA A 239 -20.54 -3.92 38.67
C ALA A 239 -22.04 -4.31 38.67
N PRO A 240 -22.40 -5.59 38.81
CA PRO A 240 -21.53 -6.75 39.09
C PRO A 240 -21.01 -7.50 37.83
N GLN A 241 -21.12 -6.91 36.64
CA GLN A 241 -20.73 -7.54 35.37
C GLN A 241 -19.22 -7.84 35.35
N ILE A 242 -18.86 -9.00 34.81
CA ILE A 242 -17.46 -9.44 34.66
C ILE A 242 -16.91 -9.00 33.29
N GLN A 243 -17.76 -8.83 32.31
CA GLN A 243 -17.37 -8.37 30.97
C GLN A 243 -17.46 -6.85 30.87
N PRO A 244 -16.55 -6.20 30.15
CA PRO A 244 -16.63 -4.76 29.91
C PRO A 244 -17.87 -4.41 29.09
N VAL A 245 -18.49 -3.26 29.40
CA VAL A 245 -19.59 -2.73 28.61
C VAL A 245 -19.10 -2.02 27.34
N ARG A 246 -17.86 -1.56 27.32
CA ARG A 246 -17.14 -1.03 26.15
C ARG A 246 -15.63 -1.10 26.34
N GLU A 247 -14.89 -1.07 25.24
CA GLU A 247 -13.43 -1.11 25.23
C GLU A 247 -12.87 -0.02 24.31
N VAL A 248 -11.78 0.61 24.74
CA VAL A 248 -11.08 1.65 24.01
C VAL A 248 -9.58 1.37 24.01
N MET A 249 -8.94 1.40 22.86
CA MET A 249 -7.49 1.45 22.74
C MET A 249 -7.06 2.92 22.62
N ILE A 250 -6.22 3.38 23.51
CA ILE A 250 -5.74 4.77 23.50
C ILE A 250 -4.23 4.84 23.41
N SER A 251 -3.75 5.64 22.46
CA SER A 251 -2.35 6.05 22.33
C SER A 251 -2.15 7.44 22.93
N THR A 252 -1.09 7.59 23.72
CA THR A 252 -0.63 8.90 24.22
C THR A 252 0.67 9.34 23.53
N ILE A 253 0.98 8.70 22.39
CA ILE A 253 2.11 8.99 21.52
C ILE A 253 1.62 9.91 20.39
N THR A 254 2.43 10.88 19.99
CA THR A 254 2.18 11.62 18.74
C THR A 254 2.25 10.67 17.56
N ASN A 255 1.16 10.53 16.83
CA ASN A 255 1.08 9.70 15.65
C ASN A 255 0.94 10.55 14.39
N ALA A 256 1.86 10.36 13.43
CA ALA A 256 1.86 11.06 12.16
C ALA A 256 2.36 10.13 11.03
N GLY A 257 1.90 10.39 9.82
CA GLY A 257 2.19 9.54 8.66
C GLY A 257 3.67 9.42 8.29
N PHE A 258 4.52 10.33 8.75
CA PHE A 258 5.97 10.29 8.53
C PHE A 258 6.76 9.54 9.61
N LEU A 259 6.15 9.16 10.74
CA LEU A 259 6.83 8.49 11.85
C LEU A 259 6.82 6.96 11.68
N VAL A 260 7.96 6.32 11.89
CA VAL A 260 8.11 4.87 11.77
C VAL A 260 7.24 4.15 12.81
N HIS A 261 7.26 4.58 14.06
CA HIS A 261 6.44 3.97 15.11
C HIS A 261 4.94 4.06 14.80
N SER A 262 4.49 5.19 14.25
CA SER A 262 3.08 5.34 13.82
C SER A 262 2.70 4.33 12.74
N LYS A 263 3.59 4.12 11.75
CA LYS A 263 3.35 3.12 10.69
C LYS A 263 3.22 1.69 11.25
N VAL A 264 4.00 1.35 12.25
CA VAL A 264 3.91 0.04 12.92
C VAL A 264 2.60 -0.10 13.69
N LEU A 265 2.13 0.96 14.36
CA LEU A 265 0.92 0.93 15.19
C LEU A 265 -0.38 0.94 14.37
N ALA A 266 -0.37 1.54 13.18
CA ALA A 266 -1.56 1.81 12.36
C ALA A 266 -2.47 0.60 12.13
N TYR A 267 -1.87 -0.55 11.81
CA TYR A 267 -2.64 -1.75 11.53
C TYR A 267 -3.45 -2.22 12.76
N GLU A 268 -2.86 -2.16 13.95
CA GLU A 268 -3.55 -2.64 15.14
C GLU A 268 -4.74 -1.77 15.54
N PHE A 269 -4.68 -0.46 15.31
CA PHE A 269 -5.86 0.38 15.51
C PHE A 269 -7.03 -0.11 14.64
N ILE A 270 -6.78 -0.43 13.37
CA ILE A 270 -7.77 -0.98 12.44
C ILE A 270 -8.22 -2.38 12.90
N ASN A 271 -7.26 -3.25 13.17
CA ASN A 271 -7.50 -4.64 13.57
C ASN A 271 -8.30 -4.73 14.88
N TRP A 272 -7.91 -3.92 15.87
CA TRP A 272 -8.53 -3.89 17.18
C TRP A 272 -10.01 -3.47 17.11
N VAL A 273 -10.30 -2.35 16.43
CA VAL A 273 -11.67 -1.83 16.38
C VAL A 273 -12.61 -2.73 15.58
N THR A 274 -12.10 -3.45 14.59
CA THR A 274 -12.88 -4.38 13.76
C THR A 274 -12.96 -5.78 14.34
N HIS A 275 -12.39 -6.02 15.50
CA HIS A 275 -12.23 -7.38 16.07
C HIS A 275 -11.54 -8.36 15.12
N GLY A 276 -10.69 -7.87 14.22
CA GLY A 276 -10.02 -8.69 13.20
C GLY A 276 -10.91 -9.17 12.06
N VAL A 277 -12.13 -8.63 11.90
CA VAL A 277 -13.06 -8.98 10.83
C VAL A 277 -13.39 -7.75 10.00
N PHE A 278 -12.87 -7.70 8.77
CA PHE A 278 -13.07 -6.54 7.88
C PHE A 278 -12.91 -6.91 6.39
N VAL A 279 -13.51 -6.11 5.53
CA VAL A 279 -13.22 -6.14 4.09
C VAL A 279 -11.84 -5.51 3.89
N GLY A 280 -10.99 -6.20 3.15
CA GLY A 280 -9.61 -5.77 2.91
C GLY A 280 -8.58 -6.81 3.35
N ALA A 281 -7.31 -6.53 3.04
CA ALA A 281 -6.19 -7.41 3.38
C ALA A 281 -4.91 -6.60 3.64
N ARG A 282 -4.21 -6.94 4.71
CA ARG A 282 -2.86 -6.45 4.96
C ARG A 282 -1.84 -7.47 4.50
N PHE A 283 -0.93 -7.06 3.61
CA PHE A 283 0.30 -7.76 3.30
C PHE A 283 1.47 -6.79 3.24
N VAL A 284 2.63 -7.19 3.71
CA VAL A 284 3.87 -6.42 3.51
C VAL A 284 4.51 -6.86 2.20
N HIS A 285 4.92 -5.91 1.39
CA HIS A 285 5.46 -6.16 0.06
C HIS A 285 6.88 -5.63 -0.10
N MET A 286 7.71 -6.37 -0.85
CA MET A 286 8.98 -5.90 -1.38
C MET A 286 9.24 -6.59 -2.72
N ALA A 287 9.28 -5.83 -3.80
CA ALA A 287 9.73 -6.27 -5.10
C ALA A 287 10.85 -5.34 -5.59
N VAL A 288 11.85 -5.91 -6.25
CA VAL A 288 13.01 -5.17 -6.75
C VAL A 288 13.18 -5.48 -8.23
N HIS A 289 13.13 -4.44 -9.04
CA HIS A 289 13.34 -4.48 -10.47
C HIS A 289 14.75 -4.00 -10.80
N VAL A 290 15.38 -4.65 -11.75
CA VAL A 290 16.70 -4.30 -12.28
C VAL A 290 16.56 -4.00 -13.75
N ASP A 291 16.63 -2.74 -14.11
CA ASP A 291 16.46 -2.27 -15.48
C ASP A 291 17.75 -2.44 -16.30
N ASP A 292 17.64 -2.37 -17.63
CA ASP A 292 18.70 -2.39 -18.63
C ASP A 292 19.49 -3.70 -18.76
N LEU A 293 18.93 -4.81 -18.32
CA LEU A 293 19.61 -6.10 -18.54
C LEU A 293 19.92 -6.28 -20.04
N PHE A 294 21.16 -6.60 -20.35
CA PHE A 294 21.84 -6.75 -21.64
C PHE A 294 22.37 -5.46 -22.28
N LEU A 295 21.98 -4.26 -21.85
CA LEU A 295 22.55 -3.01 -22.36
C LEU A 295 23.71 -2.52 -21.50
N PRO A 296 24.70 -1.81 -22.07
CA PRO A 296 25.67 -1.06 -21.29
C PRO A 296 25.09 0.27 -20.81
N ASN A 297 25.38 0.65 -19.56
CA ASN A 297 25.05 1.97 -19.03
C ASN A 297 26.35 2.79 -18.89
N PRO A 298 26.33 4.12 -19.17
CA PRO A 298 27.44 4.99 -18.84
C PRO A 298 27.61 5.07 -17.34
N VAL A 299 28.85 5.23 -16.85
CA VAL A 299 29.15 5.31 -15.42
C VAL A 299 29.62 6.70 -15.01
N TRP A 300 29.40 6.99 -13.72
CA TRP A 300 29.87 8.21 -13.09
C TRP A 300 31.40 8.26 -13.04
N ASP A 301 31.96 9.39 -13.45
CA ASP A 301 33.39 9.65 -13.38
C ASP A 301 33.68 10.61 -12.22
N THR A 302 34.28 10.09 -11.17
CA THR A 302 34.60 10.83 -9.95
C THR A 302 35.62 11.97 -10.18
N ALA A 303 36.44 11.88 -11.24
CA ALA A 303 37.44 12.90 -11.52
C ALA A 303 36.81 14.16 -12.17
N VAL A 304 35.83 13.97 -13.03
CA VAL A 304 35.17 15.09 -13.75
C VAL A 304 33.79 15.46 -13.16
N LYS A 305 33.31 14.69 -12.18
CA LYS A 305 32.01 14.88 -11.53
C LYS A 305 30.84 14.92 -12.52
N ALA A 306 30.85 13.97 -13.45
CA ALA A 306 29.83 13.85 -14.49
C ALA A 306 29.74 12.41 -15.01
N ILE A 307 28.63 12.10 -15.66
CA ILE A 307 28.46 10.85 -16.40
C ILE A 307 29.42 10.85 -17.59
N ASN A 308 30.22 9.82 -17.71
CA ASN A 308 31.16 9.64 -18.81
C ASN A 308 30.62 8.65 -19.85
N PRO A 309 30.08 9.12 -21.00
CA PRO A 309 29.52 8.23 -22.02
C PRO A 309 30.54 7.28 -22.67
N ALA A 310 31.85 7.60 -22.58
CA ALA A 310 32.90 6.75 -23.08
C ALA A 310 33.27 5.61 -22.12
N ASN A 311 32.91 5.73 -20.85
CA ASN A 311 33.11 4.70 -19.85
C ASN A 311 31.75 4.06 -19.53
N THR A 312 31.56 2.80 -19.93
CA THR A 312 30.30 2.09 -19.75
C THR A 312 30.52 0.80 -18.98
N TYR A 313 29.52 0.42 -18.21
CA TYR A 313 29.45 -0.88 -17.55
C TYR A 313 28.30 -1.70 -18.11
N ARG A 314 28.53 -2.98 -18.33
CA ARG A 314 27.52 -3.99 -18.66
C ARG A 314 27.81 -5.23 -17.82
N LEU A 315 26.77 -5.79 -17.22
CA LEU A 315 26.90 -7.05 -16.48
C LEU A 315 27.59 -8.14 -17.30
N ASN A 316 28.27 -9.04 -16.63
CA ASN A 316 28.93 -10.19 -17.22
C ASN A 316 28.50 -11.48 -16.51
N SER A 317 29.04 -12.61 -16.94
CA SER A 317 28.69 -13.92 -16.36
C SER A 317 29.01 -14.04 -14.88
N VAL A 318 30.05 -13.36 -14.41
CA VAL A 318 30.46 -13.40 -12.99
C VAL A 318 29.46 -12.65 -12.13
N ASP A 319 28.97 -11.50 -12.58
CA ASP A 319 27.96 -10.71 -11.86
C ASP A 319 26.64 -11.44 -11.75
N VAL A 320 26.18 -12.11 -12.83
CA VAL A 320 24.94 -12.92 -12.81
C VAL A 320 25.04 -14.07 -11.82
N ASN A 321 26.15 -14.80 -11.84
CA ASN A 321 26.38 -15.91 -10.89
C ASN A 321 26.48 -15.40 -9.45
N ASN A 322 27.11 -14.24 -9.24
CA ASN A 322 27.17 -13.56 -7.96
C ASN A 322 25.77 -13.15 -7.47
N ALA A 323 24.93 -12.58 -8.34
CA ALA A 323 23.56 -12.22 -8.00
C ALA A 323 22.73 -13.43 -7.53
N VAL A 324 22.90 -14.61 -8.15
CA VAL A 324 22.28 -15.86 -7.68
C VAL A 324 22.74 -16.21 -6.26
N SER A 325 24.07 -16.13 -6.02
CA SER A 325 24.65 -16.45 -4.71
C SER A 325 24.22 -15.47 -3.63
N LYS A 326 24.25 -14.16 -3.93
CA LYS A 326 23.82 -13.10 -3.00
C LYS A 326 22.33 -13.18 -2.70
N GLN A 327 21.49 -13.48 -3.69
CA GLN A 327 20.06 -13.70 -3.48
C GLN A 327 19.78 -14.92 -2.57
N ALA A 328 20.56 -15.98 -2.70
CA ALA A 328 20.46 -17.14 -1.82
C ALA A 328 20.94 -16.82 -0.39
N ALA A 329 22.05 -16.09 -0.25
CA ALA A 329 22.56 -15.64 1.04
C ALA A 329 21.58 -14.67 1.73
N PHE A 330 21.00 -13.73 0.99
CA PHE A 330 19.98 -12.80 1.47
C PHE A 330 18.77 -13.54 2.05
N ARG A 331 18.22 -14.53 1.33
CA ARG A 331 17.09 -15.34 1.84
C ARG A 331 17.45 -16.16 3.08
N ALA A 332 18.71 -16.58 3.19
CA ALA A 332 19.19 -17.32 4.36
C ALA A 332 19.39 -16.41 5.59
N ALA A 333 19.81 -15.16 5.36
CA ALA A 333 20.03 -14.17 6.41
C ALA A 333 18.72 -13.55 6.93
N HIS A 334 17.72 -13.40 6.05
CA HIS A 334 16.46 -12.73 6.34
C HIS A 334 15.25 -13.66 6.17
N PRO A 335 14.78 -14.31 7.26
CA PRO A 335 13.61 -15.21 7.20
C PRO A 335 12.35 -14.54 6.65
N ALA A 336 12.17 -13.23 6.91
CA ALA A 336 11.05 -12.47 6.37
C ALA A 336 11.06 -12.38 4.83
N ALA A 337 12.22 -12.50 4.18
CA ALA A 337 12.34 -12.41 2.73
C ALA A 337 11.71 -13.59 1.97
N GLY A 338 11.51 -14.74 2.62
CA GLY A 338 10.88 -15.91 2.04
C GLY A 338 11.54 -16.38 0.74
N ALA A 339 10.75 -16.50 -0.32
CA ALA A 339 11.20 -16.93 -1.65
C ALA A 339 11.57 -15.76 -2.57
N PHE A 340 12.17 -14.69 -2.04
CA PHE A 340 12.55 -13.49 -2.77
C PHE A 340 13.29 -13.79 -4.08
N LYS A 341 12.89 -13.12 -5.17
CA LYS A 341 13.55 -13.12 -6.49
C LYS A 341 13.63 -11.71 -7.05
N LEU A 342 14.74 -11.40 -7.69
CA LEU A 342 14.90 -10.19 -8.49
C LEU A 342 14.08 -10.30 -9.78
N ASP A 343 13.55 -9.18 -10.25
CA ASP A 343 12.88 -9.03 -11.53
C ASP A 343 13.78 -8.22 -12.48
N PHE A 344 14.24 -8.84 -13.58
CA PHE A 344 15.02 -8.16 -14.59
C PHE A 344 14.13 -7.57 -15.69
N ALA A 345 14.15 -6.26 -15.83
CA ALA A 345 13.60 -5.59 -16.99
C ALA A 345 14.68 -5.57 -18.10
N PHE A 346 14.46 -6.33 -19.18
CA PHE A 346 15.50 -6.62 -20.16
C PHE A 346 15.24 -5.98 -21.52
N ASN A 347 16.31 -5.62 -22.20
CA ASN A 347 16.33 -5.07 -23.57
C ASN A 347 17.00 -6.08 -24.52
N GLY A 348 16.18 -6.72 -25.35
CA GLY A 348 16.61 -7.84 -26.18
C GLY A 348 17.65 -7.52 -27.25
N ALA A 349 17.81 -6.26 -27.64
CA ALA A 349 18.81 -5.83 -28.61
C ALA A 349 20.24 -6.22 -28.18
N GLY A 350 20.55 -6.15 -26.88
CA GLY A 350 21.85 -6.55 -26.35
C GLY A 350 22.04 -8.06 -26.20
N ALA A 351 21.02 -8.87 -26.49
CA ALA A 351 21.08 -10.33 -26.36
C ALA A 351 21.06 -11.07 -27.73
N VAL A 352 21.06 -10.35 -28.85
CA VAL A 352 21.05 -10.92 -30.19
C VAL A 352 22.34 -10.60 -30.95
N VAL A 353 22.64 -11.43 -31.96
CA VAL A 353 23.87 -11.28 -32.78
C VAL A 353 23.86 -9.98 -33.59
N ASP A 354 22.72 -9.67 -34.22
CA ASP A 354 22.49 -8.42 -34.95
C ASP A 354 21.07 -7.90 -34.67
N PRO A 355 20.92 -6.80 -33.94
CA PRO A 355 19.61 -6.23 -33.63
C PRO A 355 18.88 -5.63 -34.84
N LYS A 356 19.59 -5.40 -35.96
CA LYS A 356 19.03 -4.89 -37.21
C LYS A 356 18.58 -6.00 -38.17
N ALA A 357 18.93 -7.25 -37.87
CA ALA A 357 18.56 -8.38 -38.73
C ALA A 357 17.05 -8.56 -38.81
N VAL A 358 16.56 -8.92 -40.00
CA VAL A 358 15.15 -9.27 -40.22
C VAL A 358 14.76 -10.49 -39.38
N ARG A 359 15.64 -11.45 -39.22
CA ARG A 359 15.47 -12.63 -38.39
C ARG A 359 16.46 -12.55 -37.22
N LEU A 360 15.95 -12.34 -36.00
CA LEU A 360 16.77 -12.28 -34.79
C LEU A 360 17.30 -13.68 -34.44
N THR A 361 18.54 -13.70 -33.96
CA THR A 361 19.22 -14.89 -33.45
C THR A 361 19.87 -14.58 -32.12
N ALA A 362 19.65 -15.41 -31.10
CA ALA A 362 20.26 -15.22 -29.78
C ALA A 362 21.78 -15.30 -29.86
N ASN A 363 22.46 -14.38 -29.18
CA ASN A 363 23.91 -14.34 -29.11
C ASN A 363 24.46 -15.23 -27.99
N PHE A 364 24.48 -16.53 -28.19
CA PHE A 364 25.06 -17.46 -27.23
C PHE A 364 26.62 -17.45 -27.19
N ALA A 365 27.28 -16.66 -28.03
CA ALA A 365 28.71 -16.39 -27.88
C ALA A 365 28.99 -15.41 -26.72
N ASP A 366 28.02 -14.57 -26.40
CA ASP A 366 28.06 -13.62 -25.28
C ASP A 366 27.92 -14.35 -23.94
N ASP A 367 28.83 -14.08 -23.00
CA ASP A 367 28.91 -14.75 -21.70
C ASP A 367 27.76 -14.33 -20.77
N LEU A 368 27.32 -13.06 -20.80
CA LEU A 368 26.17 -12.57 -20.05
C LEU A 368 24.89 -13.30 -20.50
N VAL A 369 24.68 -13.41 -21.80
CA VAL A 369 23.48 -14.09 -22.35
C VAL A 369 23.43 -15.55 -21.90
N ARG A 370 24.60 -16.27 -21.98
CA ARG A 370 24.69 -17.65 -21.48
C ARG A 370 24.40 -17.74 -19.97
N ALA A 371 25.00 -16.86 -19.16
CA ALA A 371 24.82 -16.88 -17.71
C ALA A 371 23.35 -16.65 -17.33
N VAL A 372 22.68 -15.69 -17.97
CA VAL A 372 21.25 -15.43 -17.75
C VAL A 372 20.40 -16.64 -18.12
N VAL A 373 20.64 -17.27 -19.28
CA VAL A 373 19.89 -18.45 -19.72
C VAL A 373 20.08 -19.65 -18.80
N VAL A 374 21.30 -19.87 -18.31
CA VAL A 374 21.58 -20.94 -17.34
C VAL A 374 20.87 -20.70 -16.03
N ASN A 375 20.84 -19.46 -15.55
CA ASN A 375 20.30 -19.07 -14.26
C ASN A 375 18.86 -18.56 -14.30
N LYS A 376 18.18 -18.59 -15.44
CA LYS A 376 16.88 -17.95 -15.67
C LYS A 376 15.76 -18.32 -14.67
N ARG A 377 15.83 -19.48 -14.01
CA ARG A 377 14.84 -19.90 -13.01
C ARG A 377 15.02 -19.21 -11.65
N ASN A 378 16.18 -18.60 -11.42
CA ASN A 378 16.46 -17.84 -10.19
C ASN A 378 15.87 -16.43 -10.23
N PHE A 379 15.44 -15.94 -11.39
CA PHE A 379 14.97 -14.58 -11.64
C PHE A 379 13.61 -14.59 -12.29
N ARG A 380 12.95 -13.43 -12.27
CA ARG A 380 11.80 -13.11 -13.10
C ARG A 380 12.23 -12.11 -14.18
N PHE A 381 11.42 -11.97 -15.22
CA PHE A 381 11.76 -11.09 -16.33
C PHE A 381 10.57 -10.20 -16.70
N ILE A 382 10.85 -8.98 -17.15
CA ILE A 382 9.88 -7.97 -17.57
C ILE A 382 10.33 -7.42 -18.92
N ASN A 383 9.39 -7.12 -19.80
CA ASN A 383 9.68 -6.47 -21.09
C ASN A 383 10.08 -5.01 -20.85
N HIS A 384 11.32 -4.64 -21.23
CA HIS A 384 11.82 -3.26 -21.14
C HIS A 384 12.05 -2.63 -22.52
N THR A 385 11.26 -3.02 -23.51
CA THR A 385 11.43 -2.70 -24.93
C THR A 385 12.70 -3.29 -25.55
N PHE A 386 12.79 -3.31 -26.87
CA PHE A 386 13.90 -4.01 -27.55
C PHE A 386 15.21 -3.22 -27.47
N THR A 387 15.17 -1.92 -27.81
CA THR A 387 16.36 -1.06 -27.89
C THR A 387 16.42 0.01 -26.80
N HIS A 388 15.46 0.03 -25.86
CA HIS A 388 15.27 1.13 -24.91
C HIS A 388 14.90 2.47 -25.58
N ALA A 389 14.20 2.41 -26.72
CA ALA A 389 13.78 3.60 -27.44
C ALA A 389 12.77 4.46 -26.64
N ALA A 390 12.81 5.78 -26.86
CA ALA A 390 11.80 6.68 -26.29
C ALA A 390 10.43 6.43 -26.95
N MET A 391 9.38 6.30 -26.11
CA MET A 391 8.01 6.05 -26.54
C MET A 391 7.20 7.34 -26.74
N ASP A 392 7.72 8.49 -26.37
CA ASP A 392 7.10 9.80 -26.53
C ASP A 392 7.52 10.50 -27.82
N LYS A 393 8.80 10.56 -28.14
CA LYS A 393 9.32 11.26 -29.33
C LYS A 393 10.33 10.44 -30.12
N ALA A 394 10.16 10.41 -31.44
CA ALA A 394 11.08 9.77 -32.35
C ALA A 394 12.39 10.57 -32.51
N GLY A 395 13.50 10.00 -32.07
CA GLY A 395 14.85 10.51 -32.34
C GLY A 395 15.21 11.88 -31.72
N VAL A 396 14.44 12.34 -30.73
CA VAL A 396 14.63 13.67 -30.13
C VAL A 396 15.29 13.57 -28.77
N ARG A 397 16.18 14.50 -28.48
CA ARG A 397 16.80 14.66 -27.16
C ARG A 397 15.77 15.12 -26.13
N ALA A 398 16.03 14.81 -24.89
CA ALA A 398 15.15 15.11 -23.76
C ALA A 398 14.85 16.64 -23.57
N ASP A 399 15.65 17.50 -24.18
CA ASP A 399 15.60 18.95 -24.10
C ASP A 399 14.87 19.62 -25.29
N ALA A 400 14.29 18.85 -26.20
CA ALA A 400 13.55 19.42 -27.34
C ALA A 400 12.11 19.80 -26.97
N PRO A 401 11.53 20.86 -27.58
CA PRO A 401 10.15 21.24 -27.35
C PRO A 401 9.17 20.11 -27.67
N CYS A 402 8.03 20.06 -26.98
CA CYS A 402 6.95 19.11 -27.24
C CYS A 402 6.23 19.43 -28.53
N ASP A 403 6.64 18.79 -29.58
CA ASP A 403 5.88 18.78 -30.84
C ASP A 403 5.12 17.47 -30.95
N TYR A 404 3.81 17.49 -30.79
CA TYR A 404 2.93 16.32 -30.91
C TYR A 404 2.96 15.71 -32.32
N ALA A 405 3.41 16.43 -33.34
CA ALA A 405 3.62 15.91 -34.68
C ALA A 405 4.79 14.91 -34.78
N THR A 406 5.65 14.84 -33.77
CA THR A 406 6.84 13.98 -33.74
C THR A 406 6.75 12.83 -32.74
N PHE A 407 5.57 12.40 -32.33
CA PHE A 407 5.40 11.21 -31.52
C PHE A 407 6.02 9.97 -32.18
N THR A 408 6.64 9.12 -31.37
CA THR A 408 7.07 7.79 -31.84
C THR A 408 5.86 7.04 -32.39
N SER A 409 5.99 6.50 -33.60
CA SER A 409 4.85 5.87 -34.28
C SER A 409 4.37 4.59 -33.59
N ALA A 410 3.08 4.29 -33.67
CA ALA A 410 2.53 3.04 -33.14
C ALA A 410 3.22 1.79 -33.74
N ALA A 411 3.67 1.87 -34.99
CA ALA A 411 4.40 0.77 -35.66
C ALA A 411 5.77 0.53 -35.01
N ASP A 412 6.53 1.60 -34.74
CA ASP A 412 7.85 1.49 -34.10
C ASP A 412 7.73 1.01 -32.65
N ILE A 413 6.78 1.56 -31.89
CA ILE A 413 6.50 1.13 -30.52
C ILE A 413 6.10 -0.35 -30.49
N ARG A 414 5.21 -0.76 -31.39
CA ARG A 414 4.82 -2.15 -31.52
C ARG A 414 6.01 -3.05 -31.86
N ALA A 415 6.91 -2.59 -32.74
CA ALA A 415 8.12 -3.31 -33.09
C ALA A 415 9.05 -3.49 -31.89
N GLU A 416 9.22 -2.46 -31.07
CA GLU A 416 9.99 -2.49 -29.81
C GLU A 416 9.44 -3.54 -28.83
N ILE A 417 8.13 -3.56 -28.61
CA ILE A 417 7.47 -4.52 -27.72
C ILE A 417 7.61 -5.96 -28.25
N LEU A 418 7.28 -6.17 -29.54
CA LEU A 418 7.21 -7.50 -30.13
C LEU A 418 8.60 -8.13 -30.37
N LYS A 419 9.60 -7.34 -30.81
CA LYS A 419 10.98 -7.85 -30.97
C LYS A 419 11.53 -8.30 -29.62
N ASN A 420 11.29 -7.55 -28.55
CA ASN A 420 11.72 -7.97 -27.21
C ASN A 420 11.04 -9.29 -26.79
N ARG A 421 9.76 -9.46 -27.08
CA ARG A 421 9.06 -10.74 -26.85
C ARG A 421 9.57 -11.90 -27.71
N MET A 422 10.06 -11.62 -28.91
CA MET A 422 10.75 -12.65 -29.71
C MET A 422 12.04 -13.10 -29.03
N VAL A 423 12.83 -12.17 -28.52
CA VAL A 423 14.05 -12.48 -27.75
C VAL A 423 13.73 -13.29 -26.50
N TRP A 424 12.66 -12.95 -25.78
CA TRP A 424 12.15 -13.77 -24.66
C TRP A 424 12.02 -15.25 -25.04
N GLY A 425 11.37 -15.49 -26.18
CA GLY A 425 11.19 -16.84 -26.73
C GLY A 425 12.52 -17.49 -27.17
N LEU A 426 13.43 -16.74 -27.82
CA LEU A 426 14.73 -17.24 -28.26
C LEU A 426 15.63 -17.68 -27.09
N LEU A 427 15.59 -16.95 -25.97
CA LEU A 427 16.32 -17.28 -24.74
C LEU A 427 15.60 -18.31 -23.86
N GLY A 428 14.33 -18.61 -24.17
CA GLY A 428 13.49 -19.50 -23.38
C GLY A 428 13.31 -19.04 -21.94
N LEU A 429 13.15 -17.72 -21.72
CA LEU A 429 12.92 -17.15 -20.40
C LEU A 429 11.54 -17.59 -19.86
N PRO A 430 11.38 -17.77 -18.53
CA PRO A 430 10.13 -18.27 -17.93
C PRO A 430 8.99 -17.25 -17.94
N ASP A 431 7.77 -17.73 -17.66
CA ASP A 431 6.57 -16.94 -17.35
C ASP A 431 6.19 -15.87 -18.39
N ARG A 432 6.48 -16.17 -19.68
CA ARG A 432 6.28 -15.24 -20.78
C ARG A 432 4.82 -14.79 -20.94
N SER A 433 3.87 -15.69 -20.78
CA SER A 433 2.44 -15.41 -20.98
C SER A 433 1.94 -14.33 -20.05
N GLU A 434 2.26 -14.45 -18.78
CA GLU A 434 1.79 -13.54 -17.73
C GLU A 434 2.57 -12.22 -17.76
N ASN A 435 3.89 -12.28 -17.84
CA ASN A 435 4.74 -11.09 -17.82
C ASN A 435 4.66 -10.27 -19.12
N ASN A 436 4.14 -10.81 -20.22
CA ASN A 436 3.83 -10.04 -21.43
C ASN A 436 2.73 -8.98 -21.23
N ARG A 437 1.99 -9.06 -20.12
CA ARG A 437 0.97 -8.06 -19.74
C ARG A 437 1.58 -6.80 -19.14
N VAL A 438 2.86 -6.80 -18.83
CA VAL A 438 3.58 -5.68 -18.20
C VAL A 438 4.62 -5.12 -19.17
N LEU A 439 4.79 -3.80 -19.18
CA LEU A 439 5.81 -3.10 -19.94
C LEU A 439 6.46 -2.02 -19.09
N VAL A 440 7.79 -2.00 -19.10
CA VAL A 440 8.62 -0.88 -18.67
C VAL A 440 9.12 -0.19 -19.93
N SER A 441 8.70 1.03 -20.22
CA SER A 441 9.24 1.79 -21.35
C SER A 441 10.59 2.40 -21.00
N GLY A 442 11.44 2.60 -22.01
CA GLY A 442 12.74 3.25 -21.82
C GLY A 442 12.57 4.60 -21.12
N ALA A 443 13.27 4.80 -20.02
CA ALA A 443 13.18 5.99 -19.17
C ALA A 443 11.74 6.39 -18.79
N HIS A 444 10.80 5.45 -18.66
CA HIS A 444 9.35 5.65 -18.41
C HIS A 444 8.68 6.60 -19.43
N SER A 445 9.22 6.67 -20.65
CA SER A 445 8.73 7.54 -21.71
C SER A 445 7.38 7.07 -22.29
N GLY A 446 6.65 7.99 -22.91
CA GLY A 446 5.31 7.73 -23.48
C GLY A 446 4.16 7.82 -22.47
N LEU A 447 4.46 7.98 -21.18
CA LEU A 447 3.50 8.19 -20.11
C LEU A 447 3.26 9.70 -19.88
N LYS A 448 2.24 10.01 -19.05
CA LYS A 448 1.95 11.40 -18.66
C LYS A 448 3.19 12.10 -18.14
N ASP A 449 3.28 13.35 -18.49
CA ASP A 449 4.12 14.38 -17.89
C ASP A 449 5.62 14.16 -17.90
N ARG A 450 6.11 13.55 -18.96
CA ARG A 450 7.54 13.62 -19.10
C ARG A 450 7.97 14.74 -20.05
N ARG A 451 8.47 15.83 -19.50
CA ARG A 451 9.34 16.80 -20.19
C ARG A 451 8.73 17.53 -21.37
N CYS A 452 7.43 17.55 -21.49
CA CYS A 452 6.76 18.36 -22.48
C CYS A 452 6.36 19.72 -21.90
N THR A 453 7.34 20.55 -21.52
CA THR A 453 7.09 21.94 -21.26
C THR A 453 7.70 22.76 -22.38
N ASP A 454 6.97 23.73 -22.91
CA ASP A 454 7.47 24.69 -23.89
C ASP A 454 8.49 25.68 -23.27
N ASN A 455 8.75 25.58 -22.00
CA ASN A 455 9.65 26.45 -21.27
C ASN A 455 10.90 25.68 -20.80
N PRO A 456 12.07 25.88 -21.46
CA PRO A 456 13.34 25.27 -21.04
C PRO A 456 13.77 25.63 -19.61
N ALA A 457 13.29 26.77 -19.06
CA ALA A 457 13.56 27.16 -17.68
C ALA A 457 12.83 26.26 -16.64
N LEU A 458 11.87 25.46 -17.09
CA LEU A 458 11.17 24.47 -16.26
C LEU A 458 11.80 23.06 -16.37
N HIS A 459 12.93 22.90 -17.06
CA HIS A 459 13.78 21.70 -16.95
C HIS A 459 14.33 21.62 -15.53
N ARG A 460 13.63 20.91 -14.68
CA ARG A 460 13.84 20.97 -13.25
C ARG A 460 15.02 20.15 -12.81
N ASP A 461 15.88 20.86 -12.24
CA ASP A 461 16.60 20.45 -11.04
C ASP A 461 15.58 20.00 -9.97
N MET A 462 15.73 18.79 -9.41
CA MET A 462 14.88 18.25 -8.37
C MET A 462 14.72 19.17 -7.14
N PHE A 463 15.54 20.21 -7.02
CA PHE A 463 15.54 21.19 -5.95
C PHE A 463 14.71 22.45 -6.24
N ASN A 464 14.20 22.59 -7.47
CA ASN A 464 13.41 23.75 -7.89
C ASN A 464 11.92 23.45 -8.10
N VAL A 465 11.41 22.39 -7.46
CA VAL A 465 9.98 22.04 -7.53
C VAL A 465 9.20 22.98 -6.61
N GLN A 466 8.39 23.87 -7.18
CA GLN A 466 7.41 24.64 -6.42
C GLN A 466 6.13 23.82 -6.27
N ALA A 467 5.54 23.81 -5.05
CA ALA A 467 4.38 22.99 -4.72
C ALA A 467 3.09 23.35 -5.48
N ASP A 468 3.03 24.55 -6.07
CA ASP A 468 1.88 25.11 -6.78
C ASP A 468 2.01 25.09 -8.31
N ASP A 469 3.00 24.38 -8.84
CA ASP A 469 3.31 24.37 -10.26
C ASP A 469 2.36 23.48 -11.06
N THR A 470 1.18 24.03 -11.31
CA THR A 470 0.14 23.42 -12.14
C THR A 470 0.53 23.31 -13.63
N ALA A 471 1.58 24.01 -14.06
CA ALA A 471 2.09 23.95 -15.44
C ALA A 471 2.72 22.59 -15.79
N PHE A 472 2.92 21.72 -14.81
CA PHE A 472 3.46 20.37 -14.98
C PHE A 472 2.42 19.27 -15.23
N ASP A 473 1.14 19.57 -15.11
CA ASP A 473 0.06 18.63 -15.49
C ASP A 473 -0.08 18.49 -17.02
N GLY A 474 0.88 19.02 -17.78
CA GLY A 474 0.71 19.40 -19.16
C GLY A 474 0.99 18.38 -20.22
N GLY A 475 1.46 17.21 -19.93
CA GLY A 475 1.70 16.23 -20.99
C GLY A 475 0.78 15.02 -20.90
N GLY A 476 -0.16 14.85 -21.80
CA GLY A 476 -0.87 13.57 -21.96
C GLY A 476 0.11 12.44 -22.33
N ALA A 477 -0.24 11.19 -22.01
CA ALA A 477 0.48 10.03 -22.54
C ALA A 477 0.44 10.04 -24.08
N ASN A 478 1.51 9.52 -24.72
CA ASN A 478 1.48 9.34 -26.17
C ASN A 478 0.32 8.39 -26.56
N PRO A 479 -0.71 8.84 -27.28
CA PRO A 479 -1.84 7.99 -27.64
C PRO A 479 -1.45 6.80 -28.50
N LEU A 480 -0.40 6.93 -29.33
CA LEU A 480 0.14 5.86 -30.17
C LEU A 480 0.86 4.80 -29.32
N PHE A 481 1.41 5.19 -28.17
CA PHE A 481 1.97 4.24 -27.21
C PHE A 481 0.86 3.43 -26.53
N LEU A 482 -0.22 4.06 -26.11
CA LEU A 482 -1.37 3.37 -25.50
C LEU A 482 -2.03 2.42 -26.50
N GLU A 483 -2.18 2.84 -27.76
CA GLU A 483 -2.67 2.00 -28.85
C GLU A 483 -1.77 0.77 -29.09
N ALA A 484 -0.47 0.97 -29.22
CA ALA A 484 0.49 -0.11 -29.44
C ALA A 484 0.53 -1.09 -28.25
N ALA A 485 0.48 -0.58 -27.02
CA ALA A 485 0.39 -1.37 -25.81
C ALA A 485 -0.87 -2.24 -25.80
N ALA A 486 -2.03 -1.65 -26.10
CA ALA A 486 -3.30 -2.35 -26.17
C ALA A 486 -3.28 -3.47 -27.24
N ASN A 487 -2.85 -3.14 -28.47
CA ASN A 487 -2.79 -4.05 -29.60
C ASN A 487 -1.77 -5.18 -29.41
N THR A 488 -0.86 -5.04 -28.44
CA THR A 488 0.09 -6.08 -28.05
C THR A 488 -0.29 -6.81 -26.78
N GLY A 489 -1.44 -6.50 -26.14
CA GLY A 489 -1.94 -7.16 -24.94
C GLY A 489 -1.20 -6.73 -23.66
N VAL A 490 -0.53 -5.59 -23.67
CA VAL A 490 0.00 -4.95 -22.44
C VAL A 490 -1.17 -4.36 -21.67
N ALA A 491 -1.30 -4.72 -20.42
CA ALA A 491 -2.33 -4.23 -19.50
C ALA A 491 -1.78 -3.19 -18.52
N TYR A 492 -0.53 -3.33 -18.15
CA TYR A 492 0.12 -2.58 -17.07
C TYR A 492 1.38 -1.87 -17.59
N LEU A 493 1.49 -0.59 -17.30
CA LEU A 493 2.61 0.27 -17.70
C LEU A 493 3.36 0.75 -16.45
N ALA A 494 4.65 0.44 -16.36
CA ALA A 494 5.49 0.91 -15.28
C ALA A 494 5.71 2.40 -15.35
N ALA A 495 5.56 3.09 -14.23
CA ALA A 495 5.73 4.52 -14.07
C ALA A 495 6.81 4.84 -13.02
N ASP A 496 7.26 6.08 -13.00
CA ASP A 496 8.28 6.58 -12.09
C ASP A 496 7.63 7.50 -11.04
N SER A 497 7.61 7.07 -9.78
CA SER A 497 6.97 7.84 -8.70
C SER A 497 7.68 9.14 -8.35
N SER A 498 8.89 9.40 -8.85
CA SER A 498 9.53 10.71 -8.75
C SER A 498 8.90 11.77 -9.68
N GLN A 499 8.12 11.33 -10.66
CA GLN A 499 7.38 12.21 -11.57
C GLN A 499 5.97 12.44 -11.03
N ARG A 500 5.57 13.70 -10.85
CA ARG A 500 4.30 14.06 -10.20
C ARG A 500 3.08 13.39 -10.84
N ALA A 501 2.96 13.42 -12.17
CA ALA A 501 1.82 12.82 -12.87
C ALA A 501 1.88 11.28 -12.98
N GLN A 502 3.02 10.68 -12.62
CA GLN A 502 3.25 9.25 -12.60
C GLN A 502 3.24 8.64 -11.19
N ASN A 503 3.12 9.46 -10.15
CA ASN A 503 3.11 9.02 -8.74
C ASN A 503 1.71 8.65 -8.25
N VAL A 504 0.95 7.95 -9.07
CA VAL A 504 -0.41 7.50 -8.74
C VAL A 504 -0.81 6.31 -9.60
N GLU A 505 -1.53 5.37 -9.01
CA GLU A 505 -2.16 4.28 -9.76
C GLU A 505 -3.40 4.80 -10.45
N GLN A 506 -3.38 4.82 -11.77
CA GLN A 506 -4.51 5.32 -12.55
C GLN A 506 -4.60 4.63 -13.92
N TYR A 507 -5.83 4.52 -14.43
CA TYR A 507 -6.03 4.19 -15.82
C TYR A 507 -5.72 5.41 -16.68
N ILE A 508 -4.85 5.22 -17.66
CA ILE A 508 -4.54 6.23 -18.65
C ILE A 508 -5.45 6.00 -19.84
N ALA A 509 -6.36 6.92 -20.08
CA ALA A 509 -7.26 6.90 -21.22
C ALA A 509 -6.58 7.51 -22.46
N GLN A 510 -6.83 6.92 -23.62
CA GLN A 510 -6.45 7.54 -24.89
C GLN A 510 -7.34 8.75 -25.20
N TYR A 511 -8.58 8.74 -24.73
CA TYR A 511 -9.60 9.79 -24.87
C TYR A 511 -10.38 9.93 -23.57
N GLU A 512 -11.09 11.04 -23.38
CA GLU A 512 -11.83 11.34 -22.15
C GLU A 512 -12.95 10.34 -21.78
N ASP A 513 -13.40 9.50 -22.72
CA ASP A 513 -14.59 8.63 -22.57
C ASP A 513 -14.30 7.21 -22.10
N HIS A 514 -13.18 6.90 -21.45
CA HIS A 514 -12.80 5.54 -21.01
C HIS A 514 -12.93 4.47 -22.10
N SER A 515 -12.02 4.50 -23.05
CA SER A 515 -11.89 3.54 -24.14
C SER A 515 -11.40 2.17 -23.62
N PRO A 516 -11.75 1.04 -24.28
CA PRO A 516 -11.12 -0.27 -24.03
C PRO A 516 -9.60 -0.28 -24.22
N MET A 517 -9.01 0.82 -24.67
CA MET A 517 -7.57 1.04 -24.78
C MET A 517 -6.90 1.59 -23.51
N ASP A 518 -7.66 1.83 -22.43
CA ASP A 518 -7.10 2.30 -21.17
C ASP A 518 -6.11 1.28 -20.61
N ARG A 519 -4.95 1.77 -20.16
CA ARG A 519 -3.91 0.97 -19.54
C ARG A 519 -3.72 1.44 -18.12
N LEU A 520 -3.53 0.50 -17.20
CA LEU A 520 -3.25 0.83 -15.80
C LEU A 520 -1.78 1.21 -15.66
N MET A 521 -1.54 2.44 -15.23
CA MET A 521 -0.23 2.92 -14.85
C MET A 521 0.07 2.46 -13.42
N LEU A 522 1.21 1.81 -13.24
CA LEU A 522 1.69 1.27 -11.97
C LEU A 522 3.00 1.95 -11.60
N PRO A 523 3.04 2.79 -10.56
CA PRO A 523 4.28 3.42 -10.13
C PRO A 523 5.30 2.41 -9.61
N ARG A 524 6.57 2.80 -9.73
CA ARG A 524 7.73 2.16 -9.10
C ARG A 524 8.49 3.20 -8.29
N TRP A 525 9.06 2.80 -7.17
CA TRP A 525 9.88 3.66 -6.34
C TRP A 525 11.30 3.78 -6.89
N PRO A 526 11.77 4.96 -7.28
CA PRO A 526 13.19 5.17 -7.57
C PRO A 526 14.00 5.09 -6.29
N THR A 527 15.29 4.83 -6.44
CA THR A 527 16.26 4.93 -5.35
C THR A 527 17.33 5.97 -5.71
N ASN A 528 17.95 6.57 -4.70
CA ASN A 528 19.13 7.41 -4.92
C ASN A 528 20.44 6.60 -5.02
N ILE A 529 20.33 5.29 -5.27
CA ILE A 529 21.43 4.46 -5.77
C ILE A 529 21.34 4.55 -7.29
N PHE A 530 22.06 5.53 -7.86
CA PHE A 530 21.88 5.97 -9.23
C PHE A 530 22.21 4.89 -10.27
N TYR A 531 21.59 5.02 -11.47
CA TYR A 531 21.70 4.03 -12.57
C TYR A 531 23.13 3.88 -13.15
N ASN A 532 24.00 4.83 -12.86
CA ASN A 532 25.33 5.00 -13.42
C ASN A 532 26.45 4.74 -12.41
N VAL A 533 26.17 4.15 -11.25
CA VAL A 533 27.17 3.82 -10.23
C VAL A 533 27.34 2.30 -10.05
N THR A 534 28.57 1.86 -9.88
CA THR A 534 28.94 0.45 -9.74
C THR A 534 29.55 0.11 -8.38
N ASN A 535 29.90 1.10 -7.58
CA ASN A 535 30.63 0.92 -6.32
C ASN A 535 30.36 2.06 -5.34
N PRO A 536 30.68 1.89 -4.04
CA PRO A 536 30.47 2.90 -3.00
C PRO A 536 31.07 4.27 -3.29
N ALA A 537 32.31 4.30 -3.83
CA ALA A 537 32.99 5.57 -4.07
C ALA A 537 32.29 6.41 -5.15
N GLN A 538 31.78 5.77 -6.21
CA GLN A 538 30.98 6.46 -7.23
C GLN A 538 29.67 6.97 -6.64
N LEU A 539 28.98 6.15 -5.83
CA LEU A 539 27.72 6.54 -5.20
C LEU A 539 27.91 7.73 -4.25
N GLU A 540 28.89 7.67 -3.35
CA GLU A 540 29.21 8.79 -2.44
C GLU A 540 29.48 10.08 -3.21
N ASP A 541 30.30 9.98 -4.24
CA ASP A 541 30.75 11.14 -5.02
C ASP A 541 29.59 11.79 -5.80
N GLU A 542 28.76 10.99 -6.47
CA GLU A 542 27.60 11.50 -7.22
C GLU A 542 26.53 12.04 -6.28
N TYR A 543 26.24 11.32 -5.18
CA TYR A 543 25.28 11.74 -4.17
C TYR A 543 25.68 13.09 -3.56
N ASP A 544 26.94 13.22 -3.16
CA ASP A 544 27.49 14.46 -2.67
C ASP A 544 27.46 15.59 -3.71
N HIS A 545 27.77 15.26 -4.97
CA HIS A 545 27.70 16.25 -6.05
C HIS A 545 26.28 16.79 -6.21
N ILE A 546 25.28 15.92 -6.23
CA ILE A 546 23.87 16.28 -6.45
C ILE A 546 23.30 17.05 -5.25
N TYR A 547 23.51 16.56 -4.05
CA TYR A 547 22.80 17.07 -2.87
C TYR A 547 23.57 18.11 -2.04
N HIS A 548 24.88 18.24 -2.25
CA HIS A 548 25.74 19.16 -1.48
C HIS A 548 26.72 19.94 -2.36
N GLY A 549 27.62 19.26 -3.05
CA GLY A 549 28.82 19.84 -3.65
C GLY A 549 28.55 20.88 -4.72
N ARG A 550 27.54 20.70 -5.56
CA ARG A 550 27.18 21.66 -6.61
C ARG A 550 26.75 23.03 -6.06
N PHE A 551 26.07 23.05 -4.92
CA PHE A 551 25.66 24.28 -4.26
C PHE A 551 26.85 25.00 -3.65
N VAL A 552 27.72 24.28 -2.95
CA VAL A 552 28.99 24.84 -2.42
C VAL A 552 29.85 25.38 -3.54
N ASN A 553 29.99 24.67 -4.66
CA ASN A 553 30.78 25.10 -5.82
C ASN A 553 30.21 26.31 -6.52
N SER A 554 28.89 26.55 -6.44
CA SER A 554 28.23 27.75 -6.96
C SER A 554 28.18 28.92 -5.95
N GLY A 555 28.78 28.75 -4.77
CA GLY A 555 28.80 29.77 -3.71
C GLY A 555 27.50 29.86 -2.91
N GLN A 556 26.62 28.89 -3.01
CA GLN A 556 25.37 28.81 -2.28
C GLN A 556 25.55 28.05 -0.97
N ASN A 557 24.74 28.38 0.04
CA ASN A 557 24.69 27.60 1.30
C ASN A 557 23.67 26.46 1.15
N PRO A 558 24.11 25.20 1.06
CA PRO A 558 23.18 24.08 0.88
C PRO A 558 22.19 23.90 2.05
N CYS A 559 22.53 24.37 3.26
CA CYS A 559 21.62 24.31 4.41
C CYS A 559 20.37 25.19 4.27
N GLU A 560 20.38 26.14 3.35
CA GLU A 560 19.26 27.05 3.08
C GLU A 560 18.41 26.60 1.89
N ILE A 561 18.79 25.48 1.25
CA ILE A 561 18.14 25.00 0.04
C ILE A 561 17.32 23.75 0.39
N ALA A 562 16.01 23.81 0.15
CA ALA A 562 15.12 22.70 0.41
C ALA A 562 15.56 21.42 -0.36
N GLY A 563 15.72 20.32 0.35
CA GLY A 563 16.16 19.04 -0.21
C GLY A 563 17.66 18.90 -0.40
N ALA A 564 18.47 19.97 -0.24
CA ALA A 564 19.93 19.86 -0.22
C ALA A 564 20.44 19.40 1.16
N LEU A 565 21.66 18.89 1.20
CA LEU A 565 22.31 18.44 2.42
C LEU A 565 23.30 19.48 2.94
N CYS A 566 23.25 19.75 4.23
CA CYS A 566 24.20 20.65 4.88
C CYS A 566 25.65 20.12 4.87
N SER A 567 25.81 18.81 4.85
CA SER A 567 27.11 18.12 4.85
C SER A 567 27.07 16.90 3.94
N ARG A 568 28.26 16.46 3.54
CA ARG A 568 28.44 15.22 2.79
C ARG A 568 28.01 14.02 3.62
N ARG A 569 27.60 12.96 2.93
CA ARG A 569 27.27 11.67 3.54
C ARG A 569 28.26 10.62 3.11
N SER A 570 28.64 9.77 4.03
CA SER A 570 29.33 8.50 3.76
C SER A 570 28.40 7.48 3.12
N TYR A 571 28.96 6.46 2.50
CA TYR A 571 28.19 5.34 1.94
C TYR A 571 27.24 4.69 2.96
N ALA A 572 27.71 4.49 4.18
CA ALA A 572 26.87 3.92 5.24
C ALA A 572 25.66 4.82 5.59
N GLU A 573 25.86 6.14 5.65
CA GLU A 573 24.77 7.10 5.89
C GLU A 573 23.80 7.17 4.72
N ILE A 574 24.27 7.06 3.47
CA ILE A 574 23.42 6.97 2.29
C ILE A 574 22.56 5.71 2.34
N LEU A 575 23.18 4.55 2.61
CA LEU A 575 22.45 3.29 2.73
C LEU A 575 21.39 3.33 3.82
N ALA A 576 21.70 3.90 4.98
CA ALA A 576 20.75 4.01 6.09
C ALA A 576 19.53 4.86 5.70
N VAL A 577 19.74 5.99 5.02
CA VAL A 577 18.63 6.85 4.55
C VAL A 577 17.79 6.15 3.48
N GLU A 578 18.43 5.52 2.50
CA GLU A 578 17.70 4.81 1.43
C GLU A 578 16.98 3.56 1.95
N ALA A 579 17.51 2.92 3.00
CA ALA A 579 16.86 1.81 3.69
C ALA A 579 15.63 2.29 4.48
N ASP A 580 15.73 3.39 5.24
CA ASP A 580 14.61 3.97 5.98
C ASP A 580 13.46 4.39 5.05
N VAL A 581 13.76 4.97 3.88
CA VAL A 581 12.74 5.30 2.86
C VAL A 581 12.01 4.04 2.40
N ALA A 582 12.72 2.98 2.06
CA ALA A 582 12.12 1.72 1.63
C ALA A 582 11.34 1.02 2.77
N LEU A 583 11.87 1.05 3.99
CA LEU A 583 11.18 0.55 5.18
C LEU A 583 9.82 1.23 5.35
N ARG A 584 9.76 2.55 5.19
CA ARG A 584 8.49 3.31 5.28
C ARG A 584 7.49 2.90 4.21
N HIS A 585 7.94 2.58 2.98
CA HIS A 585 7.07 2.04 1.94
C HIS A 585 6.53 0.66 2.33
N MET A 586 7.37 -0.22 2.87
CA MET A 586 6.93 -1.54 3.37
C MET A 586 5.92 -1.42 4.52
N LEU A 587 6.20 -0.55 5.48
CA LEU A 587 5.36 -0.34 6.67
C LEU A 587 4.00 0.29 6.34
N THR A 588 3.85 0.98 5.21
CA THR A 588 2.55 1.45 4.71
C THR A 588 1.83 0.42 3.82
N PHE A 589 2.35 -0.82 3.76
CA PHE A 589 1.83 -1.92 2.95
C PHE A 589 1.81 -1.64 1.45
N ASN A 590 2.54 -0.60 1.01
CA ASN A 590 2.63 -0.25 -0.39
C ASN A 590 3.28 -1.39 -1.18
N ARG A 591 2.71 -1.70 -2.34
CA ARG A 591 3.12 -2.83 -3.17
C ARG A 591 3.99 -2.44 -4.36
N TRP A 592 4.29 -1.13 -4.56
CA TRP A 592 5.08 -0.67 -5.69
C TRP A 592 6.52 -1.17 -5.59
N PRO A 593 7.07 -1.73 -6.69
CA PRO A 593 8.46 -2.19 -6.69
C PRO A 593 9.45 -1.03 -6.57
N HIS A 594 10.58 -1.29 -5.94
CA HIS A 594 11.75 -0.41 -6.05
C HIS A 594 12.52 -0.79 -7.32
N PHE A 595 13.07 0.19 -8.05
CA PHE A 595 13.84 -0.10 -9.24
C PHE A 595 15.28 0.41 -9.16
N PHE A 596 16.14 -0.40 -9.69
CA PHE A 596 17.58 -0.25 -9.83
C PHE A 596 17.96 -0.49 -11.27
N HIS A 597 19.24 -0.34 -11.58
CA HIS A 597 19.78 -0.66 -12.90
C HIS A 597 20.86 -1.73 -12.81
N GLN A 598 21.21 -2.32 -13.93
CA GLN A 598 22.16 -3.43 -14.00
C GLN A 598 23.55 -3.08 -13.41
N THR A 599 23.98 -1.81 -13.45
CA THR A 599 25.20 -1.30 -12.83
C THR A 599 25.28 -1.53 -11.33
N ASN A 600 24.13 -1.47 -10.64
CA ASN A 600 24.07 -1.62 -9.18
C ASN A 600 24.25 -3.08 -8.71
N LEU A 601 24.25 -4.04 -9.64
CA LEU A 601 24.62 -5.44 -9.40
C LEU A 601 26.09 -5.75 -9.70
N ALA A 602 26.87 -4.77 -10.16
CA ALA A 602 28.32 -4.91 -10.31
C ALA A 602 28.96 -5.32 -8.97
N ARG A 603 29.85 -6.31 -9.02
CA ARG A 603 30.64 -6.64 -7.84
C ARG A 603 31.70 -5.56 -7.65
N TYR A 604 31.74 -4.95 -6.48
CA TYR A 604 32.72 -3.90 -6.20
C TYR A 604 33.91 -4.36 -5.33
N ASP A 605 33.87 -5.60 -4.81
CA ASP A 605 34.95 -6.17 -4.02
C ASP A 605 35.10 -7.69 -4.24
N GLU A 606 36.14 -8.29 -3.62
CA GLU A 606 36.41 -9.71 -3.71
C GLU A 606 35.36 -10.60 -3.03
N SER A 607 34.64 -10.06 -2.04
CA SER A 607 33.52 -10.73 -1.37
C SER A 607 32.26 -10.78 -2.22
N GLY A 608 32.27 -10.12 -3.38
CA GLY A 608 31.15 -10.03 -4.30
C GLY A 608 30.04 -9.12 -3.81
N ASN A 609 30.31 -8.14 -2.94
CA ASN A 609 29.32 -7.18 -2.51
C ASN A 609 28.86 -6.29 -3.67
N THR A 610 27.60 -5.86 -3.62
CA THR A 610 26.96 -5.03 -4.64
C THR A 610 26.08 -3.99 -3.95
N LEU A 611 25.97 -2.80 -4.53
CA LEU A 611 25.18 -1.72 -3.95
C LEU A 611 23.73 -2.14 -3.68
N GLN A 612 23.13 -2.91 -4.59
CA GLN A 612 21.75 -3.35 -4.46
C GLN A 612 21.54 -4.35 -3.32
N PHE A 613 22.43 -5.33 -3.12
CA PHE A 613 22.30 -6.28 -2.02
C PHE A 613 22.67 -5.68 -0.67
N ASP A 614 23.57 -4.70 -0.63
CA ASP A 614 23.85 -3.94 0.60
C ASP A 614 22.60 -3.19 1.06
N TRP A 615 21.91 -2.51 0.11
CA TRP A 615 20.65 -1.85 0.39
C TRP A 615 19.56 -2.83 0.85
N LEU A 616 19.38 -3.96 0.16
CA LEU A 616 18.41 -4.99 0.57
C LEU A 616 18.64 -5.50 1.98
N ASN A 617 19.91 -5.79 2.32
CA ASN A 617 20.26 -6.26 3.66
C ASN A 617 19.98 -5.18 4.71
N ALA A 618 20.29 -3.91 4.43
CA ALA A 618 19.97 -2.80 5.35
C ALA A 618 18.46 -2.67 5.60
N VAL A 619 17.64 -2.67 4.54
CA VAL A 619 16.16 -2.59 4.63
C VAL A 619 15.60 -3.74 5.48
N PHE A 620 16.01 -4.98 5.21
CA PHE A 620 15.46 -6.13 5.93
C PHE A 620 15.99 -6.25 7.36
N THR A 621 17.20 -5.79 7.62
CA THR A 621 17.71 -5.69 8.99
C THR A 621 16.83 -4.76 9.83
N GLU A 622 16.51 -3.57 9.33
CA GLU A 622 15.62 -2.63 10.03
C GLU A 622 14.19 -3.15 10.13
N TYR A 623 13.67 -3.77 9.07
CA TYR A 623 12.33 -4.36 9.05
C TYR A 623 12.17 -5.45 10.13
N GLU A 624 13.11 -6.38 10.23
CA GLU A 624 13.07 -7.49 11.19
C GLU A 624 13.31 -7.06 12.64
N GLN A 625 13.86 -5.86 12.87
CA GLN A 625 13.86 -5.23 14.20
C GLN A 625 12.45 -4.88 14.67
N LEU A 626 11.56 -4.52 13.77
CA LEU A 626 10.22 -4.01 14.07
C LEU A 626 9.12 -5.07 13.92
N LEU A 627 9.18 -5.90 12.86
CA LEU A 627 8.12 -6.81 12.46
C LEU A 627 8.59 -8.25 12.27
N THR A 628 7.66 -9.19 12.48
CA THR A 628 7.88 -10.64 12.28
C THR A 628 7.16 -11.18 11.04
N LEU A 629 6.44 -10.35 10.29
CA LEU A 629 5.64 -10.77 9.15
C LEU A 629 6.51 -11.19 7.96
N PRO A 630 6.15 -12.27 7.26
CA PRO A 630 6.78 -12.59 5.99
C PRO A 630 6.46 -11.54 4.93
N VAL A 631 7.44 -11.18 4.14
CA VAL A 631 7.33 -10.18 3.08
C VAL A 631 6.94 -10.84 1.76
N LYS A 632 5.90 -10.35 1.11
CA LYS A 632 5.45 -10.80 -0.21
C LYS A 632 6.34 -10.19 -1.30
N ASN A 633 6.95 -11.04 -2.10
CA ASN A 633 7.71 -10.66 -3.28
C ASN A 633 6.92 -11.10 -4.53
N LEU A 634 6.00 -10.26 -4.99
CA LEU A 634 5.09 -10.58 -6.09
C LEU A 634 5.70 -10.25 -7.46
N PRO A 635 5.42 -11.06 -8.51
CA PRO A 635 5.65 -10.65 -9.89
C PRO A 635 4.85 -9.40 -10.23
N TYR A 636 5.39 -8.55 -11.10
CA TYR A 636 4.76 -7.24 -11.37
C TYR A 636 3.35 -7.33 -11.97
N TYR A 637 3.05 -8.35 -12.77
CA TYR A 637 1.69 -8.54 -13.28
C TYR A 637 0.67 -8.84 -12.17
N LEU A 638 1.05 -9.55 -11.11
CA LEU A 638 0.17 -9.79 -9.96
C LEU A 638 -0.05 -8.50 -9.15
N ILE A 639 0.98 -7.66 -9.02
CA ILE A 639 0.83 -6.31 -8.45
C ILE A 639 -0.21 -5.53 -9.27
N GLY A 640 -0.14 -5.61 -10.61
CA GLY A 640 -1.12 -5.01 -11.50
C GLY A 640 -2.54 -5.55 -11.31
N ASP A 641 -2.71 -6.86 -11.22
CA ASP A 641 -4.01 -7.51 -11.00
C ASP A 641 -4.63 -7.09 -9.66
N GLN A 642 -3.84 -7.07 -8.59
CA GLN A 642 -4.30 -6.64 -7.27
C GLN A 642 -4.64 -5.15 -7.23
N THR A 643 -3.84 -4.31 -7.89
CA THR A 643 -4.12 -2.87 -8.00
C THR A 643 -5.40 -2.61 -8.79
N ALA A 644 -5.58 -3.28 -9.93
CA ALA A 644 -6.80 -3.19 -10.73
C ALA A 644 -8.03 -3.63 -9.91
N ALA A 645 -7.92 -4.73 -9.18
CA ALA A 645 -8.98 -5.20 -8.29
C ALA A 645 -9.32 -4.13 -7.24
N ARG A 646 -8.33 -3.56 -6.53
CA ARG A 646 -8.53 -2.52 -5.52
C ARG A 646 -9.17 -1.26 -6.07
N LEU A 647 -8.76 -0.78 -7.24
CA LEU A 647 -9.38 0.38 -7.89
C LEU A 647 -10.84 0.11 -8.27
N ASN A 648 -11.15 -1.11 -8.73
CA ASN A 648 -12.51 -1.52 -9.03
C ASN A 648 -13.41 -1.61 -7.79
N LEU A 649 -12.85 -1.99 -6.63
CA LEU A 649 -13.59 -2.04 -5.36
C LEU A 649 -14.10 -0.66 -4.95
N LYS A 650 -13.35 0.42 -5.18
CA LYS A 650 -13.77 1.81 -4.88
C LYS A 650 -15.04 2.20 -5.63
N SER A 651 -15.32 1.62 -6.81
CA SER A 651 -16.52 1.90 -7.63
C SER A 651 -17.67 0.92 -7.38
N ALA A 652 -17.47 -0.13 -6.60
CA ALA A 652 -18.47 -1.14 -6.29
C ALA A 652 -19.13 -0.84 -4.94
N ALA A 653 -20.46 -0.81 -4.93
CA ALA A 653 -21.18 -0.77 -3.66
C ALA A 653 -21.11 -2.18 -3.02
N ILE A 654 -20.16 -2.36 -2.10
CA ILE A 654 -19.99 -3.59 -1.34
C ILE A 654 -20.83 -3.50 -0.08
N HIS A 655 -21.66 -4.50 0.12
CA HIS A 655 -22.42 -4.71 1.35
C HIS A 655 -21.81 -5.89 2.10
N ALA A 656 -21.26 -5.59 3.26
CA ALA A 656 -20.63 -6.57 4.14
C ALA A 656 -21.22 -6.39 5.55
N THR A 657 -21.83 -7.40 6.08
CA THR A 657 -22.46 -7.36 7.41
C THR A 657 -22.03 -8.60 8.20
N TRP A 658 -21.57 -8.39 9.40
CA TRP A 658 -21.25 -9.46 10.35
C TRP A 658 -22.41 -9.66 11.31
N ASP A 659 -23.05 -10.80 11.23
CA ASP A 659 -23.98 -11.30 12.20
C ASP A 659 -23.20 -12.01 13.32
N ARG A 660 -23.19 -11.39 14.49
CA ARG A 660 -22.43 -11.89 15.64
C ARG A 660 -23.09 -13.08 16.37
N GLU A 661 -24.40 -13.26 16.21
CA GLU A 661 -25.11 -14.39 16.81
C GLU A 661 -24.80 -15.68 16.04
N THR A 662 -24.90 -15.63 14.72
CA THR A 662 -24.57 -16.79 13.86
C THR A 662 -23.07 -16.88 13.56
N ASN A 663 -22.30 -15.86 13.93
CA ASN A 663 -20.88 -15.72 13.64
C ASN A 663 -20.55 -15.84 12.14
N GLN A 664 -21.35 -15.19 11.30
CA GLN A 664 -21.20 -15.21 9.84
C GLN A 664 -21.10 -13.81 9.25
N VAL A 665 -20.28 -13.66 8.23
CA VAL A 665 -20.22 -12.47 7.38
C VAL A 665 -21.06 -12.70 6.12
N MET A 666 -22.06 -11.84 5.92
CA MET A 666 -22.87 -11.77 4.69
C MET A 666 -22.26 -10.76 3.73
N LEU A 667 -21.99 -11.17 2.49
CA LEU A 667 -21.36 -10.36 1.47
C LEU A 667 -22.19 -10.35 0.19
N PHE A 668 -22.40 -9.18 -0.39
CA PHE A 668 -22.90 -9.01 -1.76
C PHE A 668 -22.45 -7.65 -2.33
N ALA A 669 -22.50 -7.47 -3.65
CA ALA A 669 -22.13 -6.24 -4.31
C ALA A 669 -23.04 -5.96 -5.52
N ASN A 670 -23.18 -4.69 -5.90
CA ASN A 670 -23.98 -4.29 -7.07
C ASN A 670 -23.35 -4.71 -8.41
N LYS A 671 -22.08 -5.08 -8.39
CA LYS A 671 -21.30 -5.61 -9.53
C LYS A 671 -20.59 -6.89 -9.12
N ALA A 672 -20.37 -7.80 -10.06
CA ALA A 672 -19.58 -8.99 -9.80
C ALA A 672 -18.11 -8.60 -9.51
N ILE A 673 -17.58 -9.12 -8.41
CA ILE A 673 -16.19 -8.97 -7.97
C ILE A 673 -15.64 -10.37 -7.81
N LEU A 674 -14.55 -10.70 -8.48
CA LEU A 674 -13.97 -12.06 -8.43
C LEU A 674 -13.10 -12.28 -7.20
N ASN A 675 -12.35 -11.26 -6.78
CA ASN A 675 -11.31 -11.36 -5.76
C ASN A 675 -11.49 -10.23 -4.72
N LEU A 676 -12.59 -10.29 -3.95
CA LEU A 676 -12.78 -9.39 -2.81
C LEU A 676 -11.99 -9.95 -1.62
N PRO A 677 -10.94 -9.26 -1.14
CA PRO A 677 -10.23 -9.72 0.04
C PRO A 677 -11.05 -9.44 1.30
N VAL A 678 -11.13 -10.44 2.17
CA VAL A 678 -11.79 -10.34 3.48
C VAL A 678 -10.90 -10.98 4.53
N THR A 679 -10.61 -10.24 5.58
CA THR A 679 -9.86 -10.70 6.75
C THR A 679 -10.82 -11.20 7.82
N GLY A 680 -10.47 -12.29 8.53
CA GLY A 680 -11.20 -12.83 9.66
C GLY A 680 -12.35 -13.79 9.30
N ILE A 681 -12.42 -14.30 8.06
CA ILE A 681 -13.35 -15.34 7.66
C ILE A 681 -12.59 -16.65 7.38
N SER A 682 -13.26 -17.78 7.55
CA SER A 682 -12.63 -19.10 7.43
C SER A 682 -12.12 -19.41 6.03
N GLY A 683 -10.96 -20.06 5.95
CA GLY A 683 -10.26 -20.43 4.73
C GLY A 683 -9.42 -19.31 4.16
N GLY A 684 -8.65 -19.59 3.13
CA GLY A 684 -7.69 -18.63 2.55
C GLY A 684 -6.30 -18.77 3.15
N GLU A 685 -5.51 -17.73 3.06
CA GLU A 685 -4.12 -17.68 3.53
C GLU A 685 -4.07 -17.25 5.00
N LEU A 686 -3.29 -17.98 5.82
CA LEU A 686 -2.96 -17.52 7.17
C LEU A 686 -1.75 -16.56 7.08
N TYR A 687 -1.96 -15.31 7.47
CA TYR A 687 -0.91 -14.28 7.44
C TYR A 687 -0.96 -13.41 8.71
N GLY A 688 0.13 -13.40 9.47
CA GLY A 688 0.20 -12.67 10.73
C GLY A 688 -0.90 -13.08 11.72
N GLY A 689 -1.15 -14.38 11.83
CA GLY A 689 -2.14 -14.93 12.75
C GLY A 689 -3.61 -14.80 12.32
N GLN A 690 -3.90 -14.26 11.14
CA GLN A 690 -5.26 -14.05 10.64
C GLN A 690 -5.50 -14.74 9.30
N PHE A 691 -6.70 -15.27 9.10
CA PHE A 691 -7.11 -15.74 7.79
C PHE A 691 -7.49 -14.57 6.88
N ILE A 692 -6.91 -14.57 5.69
CA ILE A 692 -7.22 -13.61 4.60
C ILE A 692 -7.71 -14.44 3.41
N ARG A 693 -8.95 -14.21 2.99
CA ARG A 693 -9.57 -14.94 1.90
C ARG A 693 -10.05 -14.01 0.80
N GLU A 694 -9.70 -14.33 -0.44
CA GLU A 694 -10.32 -13.71 -1.61
C GLU A 694 -11.63 -14.45 -1.93
N VAL A 695 -12.73 -13.72 -2.04
CA VAL A 695 -14.06 -14.28 -2.31
C VAL A 695 -14.70 -13.64 -3.54
N ALA A 696 -15.40 -14.47 -4.31
CA ALA A 696 -16.21 -13.97 -5.41
C ALA A 696 -17.60 -13.58 -4.91
N VAL A 697 -17.97 -12.32 -5.12
CA VAL A 697 -19.27 -11.76 -4.75
C VAL A 697 -19.98 -11.17 -5.97
N ASP A 698 -21.29 -11.16 -5.92
CA ASP A 698 -22.18 -10.59 -6.93
C ASP A 698 -23.41 -9.99 -6.22
N ASN A 699 -24.50 -9.78 -6.94
CA ASN A 699 -25.75 -9.25 -6.38
C ASN A 699 -26.52 -10.26 -5.50
N MET A 700 -26.05 -11.49 -5.34
CA MET A 700 -26.66 -12.47 -4.42
C MET A 700 -25.87 -12.52 -3.11
N PRO A 701 -26.55 -12.43 -1.95
CA PRO A 701 -25.90 -12.55 -0.65
C PRO A 701 -25.23 -13.93 -0.47
N LYS A 702 -23.99 -13.93 0.00
CA LYS A 702 -23.21 -15.12 0.33
C LYS A 702 -22.75 -15.04 1.79
N ALA A 703 -22.87 -16.14 2.51
CA ALA A 703 -22.48 -16.22 3.92
C ALA A 703 -21.13 -16.93 4.06
N PHE A 704 -20.28 -16.39 4.93
CA PHE A 704 -18.96 -16.92 5.24
C PHE A 704 -18.79 -17.00 6.76
N PRO A 705 -18.39 -18.17 7.33
CA PRO A 705 -18.11 -18.28 8.75
C PRO A 705 -16.94 -17.38 9.15
N VAL A 706 -17.09 -16.71 10.28
CA VAL A 706 -15.98 -15.96 10.89
C VAL A 706 -15.03 -16.95 11.53
N ASP A 707 -13.75 -16.78 11.24
CA ASP A 707 -12.67 -17.54 11.85
C ASP A 707 -11.52 -16.57 12.13
N ARG A 708 -11.55 -16.06 13.35
CA ARG A 708 -10.46 -15.26 13.87
C ARG A 708 -9.47 -16.23 14.47
N ALA A 709 -8.48 -16.67 13.72
CA ALA A 709 -7.49 -17.70 14.11
C ALA A 709 -6.87 -17.51 15.51
N LEU A 710 -7.12 -16.36 16.14
CA LEU A 710 -6.57 -15.91 17.42
C LEU A 710 -7.62 -15.76 18.54
N SER A 711 -8.90 -16.00 18.29
CA SER A 711 -9.93 -15.76 19.28
C SER A 711 -10.39 -17.06 19.95
N GLN A 712 -9.62 -17.62 20.85
CA GLN A 712 -10.11 -18.51 21.89
C GLN A 712 -9.44 -18.22 23.24
#